data_f70dee851c4ebd11d8a4f5e6715ebdca
#
_entry.id   f70dee851c4ebd11d8a4f5e6715ebdca
#
_cell.length_a   1.000
_cell.length_b   1.000
_cell.length_c   1.000
_cell.angle_alpha   90.00
_cell.angle_beta   90.00
_cell.angle_gamma   90.00
#
_symmetry.space_group_name_H-M   'P 1'
#
loop_
_entity.id
_entity.type
_entity.pdbx_description
1 polymer ?
#
loop_
_entity_poly.entity_id
_entity_poly.type
_entity_poly.pdbx_seq_one_letter_code
_entity_poly.pdbx_strand_id
1 'polypeptide(L)'
;MKEVEVVFPAKFNPTEKDIVAACEKVLRARPGAVISHEVRKRSLDARGGEIKYRYRVNVALRGMEPIEPYKLKEFKDVHNAEPVIVVGCGPAGLFAALKLIQLGLKPIILERGKDVHQRKFDMAKLSKEQIVNPNSNYCFGEGGAGTFSDGKLYTRSTKKGDIREILHMFVHFGADPAILIESHAHIGSDKLPRVIENMRKCIIAHGGQVHFNSHVVDFAQTPTGWEAIVEDSNTPCSTSLHGGTCIHRGTSLPEGIPVPGGNPVPGDNPLHGEAPVCGQNGQIGTSIHGEVSICGQNAQIGTSLHKEAPVCGQNSQIGTSVHEEVSVCGQNSQISTPLHGEAPVCGQNSQIGTPLHGEAPVCGQNGHLSGRKAYSAKNIILATGHSARDIYELFHAKGWTIEPKGFALGVRVEHPQSLINNIQYHGKYQPYLPTAEYSLVTQVDGRGVFSFCMCPGGILVPAATDRGEMVLNGMSNSARNSKWANAGVVVQVNPEDVPEFAEFGPLQVLRFQQSVEKKLFEYSNSIKAPAQRMEDFCKGTVSKDLPETSYKPGAYPAPLHELLPPFVATRLQKAFPEFNKKMRGYYTNKALLLAVESRTSSPVRIPRDKETLQHLDLPGIYPCGEGAGYAGGIVSSALDGVNCAMKIAGCTAIG
;
A
#
# COMPACT_ATOMS: atom_id res chain seq x y z
N MET A 1 37.39 21.18 6.62
CA MET A 1 37.06 19.81 6.24
C MET A 1 37.44 19.54 4.79
N LYS A 2 38.04 18.37 4.46
CA LYS A 2 38.36 17.94 3.08
C LYS A 2 37.62 16.65 2.75
N GLU A 3 37.07 16.50 1.53
CA GLU A 3 36.54 15.24 1.03
C GLU A 3 37.63 14.46 0.30
N VAL A 4 37.74 13.16 0.61
CA VAL A 4 38.76 12.25 0.05
C VAL A 4 38.08 10.99 -0.45
N GLU A 5 38.50 10.49 -1.62
CA GLU A 5 38.08 9.16 -2.10
C GLU A 5 39.22 8.18 -1.88
N VAL A 6 38.91 7.05 -1.19
CA VAL A 6 39.81 5.91 -1.02
C VAL A 6 39.21 4.65 -1.55
N VAL A 7 40.02 3.69 -2.01
CA VAL A 7 39.57 2.50 -2.72
C VAL A 7 40.21 1.25 -2.10
N PHE A 8 39.37 0.23 -1.86
CA PHE A 8 39.83 -1.06 -1.34
C PHE A 8 39.30 -2.21 -2.22
N PRO A 9 40.05 -3.31 -2.37
CA PRO A 9 39.52 -4.53 -3.00
C PRO A 9 38.25 -5.00 -2.29
N ALA A 10 37.24 -5.47 -3.02
CA ALA A 10 35.97 -5.88 -2.42
C ALA A 10 36.06 -7.05 -1.42
N LYS A 11 37.10 -7.86 -1.52
CA LYS A 11 37.40 -8.95 -0.56
C LYS A 11 37.99 -8.45 0.77
N PHE A 12 38.42 -7.19 0.84
CA PHE A 12 39.02 -6.57 2.04
C PHE A 12 37.97 -5.74 2.75
N ASN A 13 37.77 -5.98 4.05
CA ASN A 13 36.91 -5.17 4.90
C ASN A 13 37.77 -4.20 5.73
N PRO A 14 37.91 -2.94 5.30
CA PRO A 14 38.81 -1.99 5.96
C PRO A 14 38.29 -1.62 7.36
N THR A 15 39.19 -1.55 8.31
CA THR A 15 38.94 -0.96 9.63
C THR A 15 38.97 0.58 9.52
N GLU A 16 38.50 1.29 10.56
CA GLU A 16 38.62 2.75 10.63
C GLU A 16 40.07 3.22 10.47
N LYS A 17 41.02 2.49 11.09
CA LYS A 17 42.46 2.78 10.95
C LYS A 17 42.96 2.68 9.51
N ASP A 18 42.49 1.65 8.77
CA ASP A 18 42.85 1.47 7.36
C ASP A 18 42.29 2.61 6.50
N ILE A 19 41.07 3.06 6.77
CA ILE A 19 40.44 4.18 6.06
C ILE A 19 41.22 5.47 6.34
N VAL A 20 41.53 5.76 7.59
CA VAL A 20 42.31 6.95 7.98
C VAL A 20 43.67 6.93 7.32
N ALA A 21 44.44 5.84 7.42
CA ALA A 21 45.75 5.73 6.80
C ALA A 21 45.69 5.89 5.28
N ALA A 22 44.66 5.35 4.62
CA ALA A 22 44.44 5.54 3.18
C ALA A 22 44.15 7.03 2.83
N CYS A 23 43.36 7.72 3.68
CA CYS A 23 43.05 9.13 3.51
C CYS A 23 44.35 10.00 3.67
N GLU A 24 45.15 9.72 4.68
CA GLU A 24 46.44 10.40 4.91
C GLU A 24 47.36 10.21 3.71
N LYS A 25 47.47 8.99 3.17
CA LYS A 25 48.27 8.72 1.97
C LYS A 25 47.79 9.52 0.75
N VAL A 26 46.47 9.57 0.49
CA VAL A 26 45.90 10.34 -0.64
C VAL A 26 46.18 11.83 -0.46
N LEU A 27 46.08 12.36 0.76
CA LEU A 27 46.31 13.76 1.09
C LEU A 27 47.81 14.11 1.19
N ARG A 28 48.71 13.12 1.10
CA ARG A 28 50.17 13.28 1.35
C ARG A 28 50.45 13.90 2.73
N ALA A 29 49.60 13.56 3.71
CA ALA A 29 49.73 14.01 5.09
C ALA A 29 50.59 13.05 5.91
N ARG A 30 51.15 13.53 7.03
CA ARG A 30 51.90 12.68 7.96
C ARG A 30 50.95 11.72 8.70
N PRO A 31 51.37 10.51 9.07
CA PRO A 31 50.59 9.63 9.92
C PRO A 31 50.10 10.35 11.20
N GLY A 32 48.84 10.23 11.56
CA GLY A 32 48.20 10.92 12.68
C GLY A 32 47.87 12.41 12.42
N ALA A 33 47.90 12.85 11.15
CA ALA A 33 47.44 14.18 10.77
C ALA A 33 45.92 14.32 10.75
N VAL A 34 45.19 13.24 10.47
CA VAL A 34 43.72 13.20 10.53
C VAL A 34 43.27 13.13 11.99
N ILE A 35 42.50 14.15 12.44
CA ILE A 35 42.01 14.25 13.82
C ILE A 35 40.58 13.76 13.98
N SER A 36 39.80 13.81 12.91
CA SER A 36 38.44 13.23 12.82
C SER A 36 38.10 12.90 11.38
N HIS A 37 37.23 11.93 11.20
CA HIS A 37 36.74 11.51 9.89
C HIS A 37 35.29 11.07 9.94
N GLU A 38 34.60 11.10 8.81
CA GLU A 38 33.26 10.62 8.61
C GLU A 38 33.16 9.96 7.22
N VAL A 39 32.83 8.67 7.19
CA VAL A 39 32.54 8.01 5.92
C VAL A 39 31.18 8.49 5.40
N ARG A 40 31.18 9.15 4.25
CA ARG A 40 29.98 9.73 3.64
C ARG A 40 29.27 8.78 2.70
N LYS A 41 30.02 7.91 2.03
CA LYS A 41 29.47 6.99 1.04
C LYS A 41 30.39 5.81 0.83
N ARG A 42 29.81 4.61 0.74
CA ARG A 42 30.45 3.40 0.21
C ARG A 42 29.73 2.95 -1.05
N SER A 43 30.45 2.70 -2.13
CA SER A 43 29.89 2.22 -3.40
C SER A 43 30.75 1.12 -3.99
N LEU A 44 30.09 0.11 -4.56
CA LEU A 44 30.78 -0.99 -5.28
C LEU A 44 31.07 -0.57 -6.71
N ASP A 45 32.29 -0.78 -7.17
CA ASP A 45 32.71 -0.59 -8.55
C ASP A 45 33.14 -1.94 -9.16
N ALA A 46 32.29 -2.48 -10.03
CA ALA A 46 32.52 -3.74 -10.72
C ALA A 46 32.88 -3.58 -12.22
N ARG A 47 33.11 -2.34 -12.70
CA ARG A 47 33.37 -2.03 -14.11
C ARG A 47 34.76 -2.46 -14.59
N GLY A 48 35.69 -2.63 -13.69
CA GLY A 48 37.08 -2.99 -14.00
C GLY A 48 37.38 -4.48 -13.86
N GLY A 49 38.64 -4.84 -14.04
CA GLY A 49 39.14 -6.22 -13.88
C GLY A 49 39.02 -6.77 -12.47
N GLU A 50 39.19 -5.92 -11.46
CA GLU A 50 39.01 -6.22 -10.04
C GLU A 50 37.85 -5.44 -9.45
N ILE A 51 36.98 -6.12 -8.69
CA ILE A 51 35.83 -5.51 -8.02
C ILE A 51 36.34 -4.80 -6.76
N LYS A 52 35.94 -3.52 -6.57
CA LYS A 52 36.44 -2.64 -5.51
C LYS A 52 35.31 -1.87 -4.84
N TYR A 53 35.49 -1.56 -3.55
CA TYR A 53 34.70 -0.56 -2.85
C TYR A 53 35.39 0.81 -2.91
N ARG A 54 34.62 1.84 -3.25
CA ARG A 54 35.01 3.25 -3.17
C ARG A 54 34.35 3.87 -1.96
N TYR A 55 35.15 4.50 -1.11
CA TYR A 55 34.70 5.23 0.06
C TYR A 55 34.94 6.72 -0.15
N ARG A 56 33.91 7.54 0.00
CA ARG A 56 34.05 8.98 0.17
C ARG A 56 34.08 9.30 1.64
N VAL A 57 35.13 9.99 2.06
CA VAL A 57 35.40 10.25 3.47
C VAL A 57 35.65 11.74 3.64
N ASN A 58 34.89 12.37 4.52
CA ASN A 58 35.23 13.71 5.03
C ASN A 58 36.29 13.55 6.11
N VAL A 59 37.34 14.37 6.05
CA VAL A 59 38.42 14.37 7.04
C VAL A 59 38.72 15.78 7.53
N ALA A 60 38.98 15.90 8.82
CA ALA A 60 39.59 17.09 9.41
C ALA A 60 41.07 16.80 9.77
N LEU A 61 41.96 17.67 9.36
CA LEU A 61 43.39 17.61 9.65
C LEU A 61 43.68 18.44 10.89
N ARG A 62 44.85 18.22 11.51
CA ARG A 62 45.35 19.08 12.60
C ARG A 62 45.32 20.55 12.18
N GLY A 63 44.72 21.40 13.01
CA GLY A 63 44.50 22.82 12.74
C GLY A 63 43.15 23.12 12.04
N MET A 64 42.34 22.12 11.75
CA MET A 64 40.95 22.27 11.32
C MET A 64 40.00 21.93 12.48
N GLU A 65 38.77 22.44 12.42
CA GLU A 65 37.71 22.02 13.35
C GLU A 65 37.39 20.54 13.17
N PRO A 66 37.21 19.77 14.26
CA PRO A 66 36.74 18.39 14.19
C PRO A 66 35.38 18.28 13.51
N ILE A 67 35.12 17.13 12.88
CA ILE A 67 33.81 16.83 12.33
C ILE A 67 32.89 16.41 13.48
N GLU A 68 31.88 17.22 13.76
CA GLU A 68 30.87 16.89 14.78
C GLU A 68 29.96 15.76 14.32
N PRO A 69 29.72 14.73 15.17
CA PRO A 69 28.73 13.69 14.88
C PRO A 69 27.33 14.28 14.70
N TYR A 70 26.56 13.69 13.80
CA TYR A 70 25.16 14.08 13.64
C TYR A 70 24.38 13.86 14.94
N LYS A 71 23.72 14.89 15.42
CA LYS A 71 22.84 14.82 16.62
C LYS A 71 21.39 14.93 16.19
N LEU A 72 20.63 13.87 16.50
CA LEU A 72 19.17 13.90 16.30
C LEU A 72 18.53 14.88 17.29
N LYS A 73 17.54 15.65 16.84
CA LYS A 73 16.79 16.55 17.73
C LYS A 73 15.99 15.74 18.74
N GLU A 74 15.88 16.25 19.95
CA GLU A 74 15.12 15.60 21.04
C GLU A 74 13.62 15.58 20.74
N PHE A 75 12.95 14.54 21.24
CA PHE A 75 11.51 14.41 21.22
C PHE A 75 10.94 15.05 22.50
N LYS A 76 9.98 15.98 22.32
CA LYS A 76 9.36 16.73 23.42
C LYS A 76 8.15 15.98 23.97
N ASP A 77 7.79 16.22 25.22
CA ASP A 77 6.49 15.83 25.73
C ASP A 77 5.39 16.72 25.11
N VAL A 78 4.42 16.08 24.46
CA VAL A 78 3.32 16.77 23.74
C VAL A 78 1.93 16.35 24.21
N HIS A 79 1.81 15.73 25.41
CA HIS A 79 0.53 15.26 25.93
C HIS A 79 -0.56 16.35 25.91
N ASN A 80 -0.20 17.59 26.24
CA ASN A 80 -1.10 18.73 26.33
C ASN A 80 -0.89 19.77 25.20
N ALA A 81 -0.14 19.42 24.15
CA ALA A 81 0.15 20.33 23.03
C ALA A 81 -1.00 20.39 22.02
N GLU A 82 -0.96 21.39 21.13
CA GLU A 82 -1.93 21.57 20.04
C GLU A 82 -1.94 20.33 19.12
N PRO A 83 -3.13 19.74 18.85
CA PRO A 83 -3.23 18.54 18.03
C PRO A 83 -3.09 18.85 16.55
N VAL A 84 -2.44 17.91 15.83
CA VAL A 84 -2.41 17.86 14.38
C VAL A 84 -2.82 16.43 13.95
N ILE A 85 -3.88 16.33 13.15
CA ILE A 85 -4.32 15.04 12.61
C ILE A 85 -3.37 14.63 11.48
N VAL A 86 -2.98 13.35 11.47
CA VAL A 86 -2.18 12.74 10.40
C VAL A 86 -2.95 11.54 9.87
N VAL A 87 -3.45 11.64 8.64
CA VAL A 87 -4.22 10.57 8.00
C VAL A 87 -3.27 9.65 7.24
N GLY A 88 -3.08 8.44 7.76
CA GLY A 88 -2.18 7.41 7.24
C GLY A 88 -0.88 7.28 8.03
N CYS A 89 -0.52 6.02 8.35
CA CYS A 89 0.67 5.63 9.12
C CYS A 89 1.79 5.09 8.22
N GLY A 90 1.88 5.58 6.97
CA GLY A 90 2.98 5.30 6.05
C GLY A 90 4.23 6.14 6.35
N PRO A 91 5.30 6.07 5.52
CA PRO A 91 6.53 6.84 5.76
C PRO A 91 6.29 8.34 5.91
N ALA A 92 5.40 8.93 5.09
CA ALA A 92 5.05 10.34 5.21
C ALA A 92 4.44 10.68 6.56
N GLY A 93 3.43 9.90 7.00
CA GLY A 93 2.73 10.15 8.26
C GLY A 93 3.60 9.91 9.50
N LEU A 94 4.38 8.82 9.52
CA LEU A 94 5.28 8.51 10.64
C LEU A 94 6.35 9.59 10.85
N PHE A 95 7.02 10.01 9.76
CA PHE A 95 8.04 11.05 9.86
C PHE A 95 7.45 12.44 10.12
N ALA A 96 6.25 12.73 9.62
CA ALA A 96 5.52 13.94 9.99
C ALA A 96 5.21 13.94 11.51
N ALA A 97 4.71 12.83 12.05
CA ALA A 97 4.38 12.72 13.47
C ALA A 97 5.61 12.88 14.37
N LEU A 98 6.72 12.21 14.06
CA LEU A 98 7.97 12.35 14.79
C LEU A 98 8.50 13.80 14.74
N LYS A 99 8.38 14.45 13.58
CA LYS A 99 8.78 15.86 13.42
C LYS A 99 7.87 16.81 14.21
N LEU A 100 6.56 16.57 14.21
CA LEU A 100 5.62 17.34 15.03
C LEU A 100 6.00 17.29 16.52
N ILE A 101 6.33 16.10 17.05
CA ILE A 101 6.80 15.93 18.43
C ILE A 101 8.06 16.74 18.69
N GLN A 102 9.06 16.69 17.79
CA GLN A 102 10.28 17.50 17.92
C GLN A 102 9.98 19.02 17.93
N LEU A 103 8.90 19.43 17.26
CA LEU A 103 8.45 20.81 17.19
C LEU A 103 7.53 21.23 18.36
N GLY A 104 7.05 20.26 19.17
CA GLY A 104 6.17 20.49 20.32
C GLY A 104 4.68 20.51 19.94
N LEU A 105 4.28 19.78 18.91
CA LEU A 105 2.90 19.59 18.48
C LEU A 105 2.48 18.13 18.68
N LYS A 106 1.22 17.88 19.00
CA LYS A 106 0.67 16.56 19.30
C LYS A 106 0.13 15.88 18.03
N PRO A 107 0.81 14.85 17.48
CA PRO A 107 0.25 14.10 16.36
C PRO A 107 -0.86 13.17 16.82
N ILE A 108 -1.96 13.11 16.04
CA ILE A 108 -3.02 12.11 16.13
C ILE A 108 -3.04 11.36 14.79
N ILE A 109 -2.48 10.15 14.75
CA ILE A 109 -2.41 9.33 13.54
C ILE A 109 -3.67 8.49 13.43
N LEU A 110 -4.34 8.56 12.27
CA LEU A 110 -5.49 7.75 11.90
C LEU A 110 -5.07 6.80 10.77
N GLU A 111 -4.96 5.50 11.06
CA GLU A 111 -4.58 4.47 10.09
C GLU A 111 -5.74 3.50 9.87
N ARG A 112 -6.14 3.32 8.59
CA ARG A 112 -7.25 2.44 8.23
C ARG A 112 -6.97 0.97 8.48
N GLY A 113 -5.70 0.56 8.38
CA GLY A 113 -5.29 -0.82 8.54
C GLY A 113 -4.83 -1.15 9.96
N LYS A 114 -4.27 -2.34 10.09
CA LYS A 114 -3.81 -2.91 11.36
C LYS A 114 -2.33 -2.58 11.62
N ASP A 115 -1.87 -2.83 12.85
CA ASP A 115 -0.45 -2.76 13.21
C ASP A 115 0.40 -3.81 12.45
N VAL A 116 1.73 -3.65 12.48
CA VAL A 116 2.66 -4.51 11.71
C VAL A 116 2.57 -6.00 12.05
N HIS A 117 2.10 -6.37 13.24
CA HIS A 117 1.98 -7.77 13.65
C HIS A 117 0.69 -8.39 13.11
N GLN A 118 -0.45 -7.74 13.33
CA GLN A 118 -1.76 -8.20 12.87
C GLN A 118 -1.85 -8.19 11.34
N ARG A 119 -1.28 -7.17 10.69
CA ARG A 119 -1.22 -7.05 9.23
C ARG A 119 -0.55 -8.26 8.54
N LYS A 120 0.41 -8.94 9.19
CA LYS A 120 1.04 -10.16 8.66
C LYS A 120 0.05 -11.29 8.43
N PHE A 121 -0.98 -11.41 9.26
CA PHE A 121 -2.02 -12.44 9.09
C PHE A 121 -2.88 -12.16 7.86
N ASP A 122 -3.27 -10.90 7.63
CA ASP A 122 -4.04 -10.52 6.44
C ASP A 122 -3.25 -10.76 5.15
N MET A 123 -1.95 -10.41 5.13
CA MET A 123 -1.07 -10.72 4.00
C MET A 123 -0.87 -12.22 3.77
N ALA A 124 -0.85 -13.02 4.85
CA ALA A 124 -0.76 -14.47 4.73
C ALA A 124 -2.05 -15.06 4.14
N LYS A 125 -3.23 -14.58 4.57
CA LYS A 125 -4.52 -14.95 3.99
C LYS A 125 -4.60 -14.58 2.51
N LEU A 126 -4.19 -13.35 2.15
CA LEU A 126 -4.15 -12.94 0.74
C LEU A 126 -3.25 -13.86 -0.10
N SER A 127 -2.07 -14.23 0.39
CA SER A 127 -1.11 -15.05 -0.35
C SER A 127 -1.50 -16.54 -0.43
N LYS A 128 -2.20 -17.09 0.57
CA LYS A 128 -2.52 -18.52 0.67
C LYS A 128 -3.96 -18.83 0.29
N GLU A 129 -4.89 -18.00 0.76
CA GLU A 129 -6.34 -18.23 0.67
C GLU A 129 -6.98 -17.32 -0.39
N GLN A 130 -6.22 -16.40 -0.96
CA GLN A 130 -6.68 -15.41 -1.96
C GLN A 130 -7.76 -14.44 -1.41
N ILE A 131 -7.79 -14.25 -0.09
CA ILE A 131 -8.75 -13.37 0.59
C ILE A 131 -8.09 -12.00 0.76
N VAL A 132 -8.66 -10.98 0.08
CA VAL A 132 -8.24 -9.58 0.22
C VAL A 132 -8.98 -8.93 1.39
N ASN A 133 -8.23 -8.39 2.36
CA ASN A 133 -8.78 -7.44 3.32
C ASN A 133 -8.58 -6.02 2.74
N PRO A 134 -9.66 -5.27 2.38
CA PRO A 134 -9.54 -3.98 1.72
C PRO A 134 -8.90 -2.90 2.61
N ASN A 135 -8.92 -3.08 3.91
CA ASN A 135 -8.36 -2.13 4.87
C ASN A 135 -6.98 -2.51 5.40
N SER A 136 -6.56 -3.79 5.30
CA SER A 136 -5.29 -4.28 5.83
C SER A 136 -4.64 -5.28 4.87
N ASN A 137 -3.60 -4.86 4.13
CA ASN A 137 -2.97 -5.64 3.07
C ASN A 137 -1.52 -5.14 2.80
N TYR A 138 -0.92 -5.41 1.63
CA TYR A 138 0.42 -4.91 1.29
C TYR A 138 0.49 -3.39 1.12
N CYS A 139 -0.62 -2.68 0.89
CA CYS A 139 -0.66 -1.23 0.71
C CYS A 139 -1.09 -0.49 1.98
N PHE A 140 -2.01 -1.04 2.75
CA PHE A 140 -2.61 -0.42 3.94
C PHE A 140 -2.19 -1.12 5.23
N GLY A 141 -2.09 -0.33 6.30
CA GLY A 141 -1.63 -0.72 7.62
C GLY A 141 -0.34 -0.01 8.02
N GLU A 142 0.10 -0.21 9.24
CA GLU A 142 1.26 0.46 9.85
C GLU A 142 2.51 0.38 8.97
N GLY A 143 3.12 1.55 8.72
CA GLY A 143 4.26 1.73 7.83
C GLY A 143 3.92 1.74 6.34
N GLY A 144 2.64 1.59 5.95
CA GLY A 144 2.17 1.66 4.57
C GLY A 144 2.76 0.58 3.65
N ALA A 145 2.79 0.83 2.35
CA ALA A 145 3.34 -0.10 1.35
C ALA A 145 4.85 -0.33 1.49
N GLY A 146 5.56 0.56 2.19
CA GLY A 146 7.00 0.44 2.43
C GLY A 146 7.39 -0.68 3.38
N THR A 147 6.56 -1.00 4.38
CA THR A 147 6.87 -1.93 5.49
C THR A 147 7.32 -3.31 5.03
N PHE A 148 6.62 -3.87 4.05
CA PHE A 148 6.87 -5.21 3.52
C PHE A 148 7.41 -5.14 2.08
N SER A 149 8.27 -4.15 1.81
CA SER A 149 9.01 -4.00 0.55
C SER A 149 10.50 -4.35 0.75
N ASP A 150 11.35 -4.13 -0.28
CA ASP A 150 12.81 -4.19 -0.12
C ASP A 150 13.34 -3.12 0.86
N GLY A 151 12.52 -2.10 1.17
CA GLY A 151 12.92 -1.05 2.09
C GLY A 151 14.05 -0.16 1.56
N LYS A 152 14.05 0.16 0.26
CA LYS A 152 15.06 1.03 -0.36
C LYS A 152 15.01 2.44 0.19
N LEU A 153 16.18 2.95 0.56
CA LEU A 153 16.33 4.26 1.19
C LEU A 153 17.06 5.29 0.31
N TYR A 154 17.42 4.95 -0.92
CA TYR A 154 18.03 5.94 -1.80
C TYR A 154 16.95 6.70 -2.60
N THR A 155 17.19 7.98 -2.82
CA THR A 155 16.35 8.85 -3.64
C THR A 155 17.20 9.69 -4.58
N ARG A 156 16.65 10.02 -5.75
CA ARG A 156 17.27 10.97 -6.68
C ARG A 156 16.94 12.43 -6.34
N SER A 157 15.99 12.65 -5.44
CA SER A 157 15.49 13.98 -5.06
C SER A 157 16.30 14.54 -3.89
N THR A 158 17.48 15.12 -4.16
CA THR A 158 18.34 15.74 -3.16
C THR A 158 17.91 17.18 -2.78
N LYS A 159 17.00 17.78 -3.54
CA LYS A 159 16.57 19.18 -3.35
C LYS A 159 15.42 19.37 -2.34
N LYS A 160 14.88 18.29 -1.78
CA LYS A 160 13.64 18.34 -0.95
C LYS A 160 13.90 18.38 0.56
N GLY A 161 15.15 18.39 1.01
CA GLY A 161 15.49 18.42 2.44
C GLY A 161 16.69 17.52 2.80
N ASP A 162 17.03 17.44 4.08
CA ASP A 162 18.18 16.68 4.57
C ASP A 162 17.85 15.17 4.67
N ILE A 163 18.29 14.40 3.67
CA ILE A 163 18.17 12.94 3.65
C ILE A 163 18.85 12.30 4.88
N ARG A 164 19.91 12.92 5.41
CA ARG A 164 20.65 12.41 6.56
C ARG A 164 19.76 12.35 7.81
N GLU A 165 18.91 13.35 8.02
CA GLU A 165 17.95 13.36 9.13
C GLU A 165 17.08 12.09 9.09
N ILE A 166 16.58 11.74 7.90
CA ILE A 166 15.75 10.55 7.71
C ILE A 166 16.52 9.25 8.00
N LEU A 167 17.75 9.14 7.47
CA LEU A 167 18.58 7.96 7.67
C LEU A 167 18.99 7.79 9.14
N HIS A 168 19.40 8.87 9.80
CA HIS A 168 19.73 8.85 11.23
C HIS A 168 18.52 8.53 12.11
N MET A 169 17.34 8.99 11.72
CA MET A 169 16.09 8.61 12.39
C MET A 169 15.84 7.09 12.29
N PHE A 170 16.02 6.49 11.09
CA PHE A 170 15.93 5.02 10.94
C PHE A 170 16.93 4.28 11.81
N VAL A 171 18.18 4.74 11.87
CA VAL A 171 19.22 4.15 12.73
C VAL A 171 18.86 4.28 14.21
N HIS A 172 18.36 5.45 14.63
CA HIS A 172 17.89 5.68 16.01
C HIS A 172 16.81 4.66 16.41
N PHE A 173 15.92 4.29 15.49
CA PHE A 173 14.87 3.29 15.73
C PHE A 173 15.27 1.84 15.44
N GLY A 174 16.57 1.59 15.19
CA GLY A 174 17.14 0.23 15.14
C GLY A 174 17.43 -0.31 13.74
N ALA A 175 17.49 0.54 12.73
CA ALA A 175 18.05 0.14 11.44
C ALA A 175 19.58 0.03 11.53
N ASP A 176 20.17 -0.79 10.65
CA ASP A 176 21.62 -0.97 10.59
C ASP A 176 22.33 0.35 10.23
N PRO A 177 23.34 0.79 11.00
CA PRO A 177 24.11 2.00 10.69
C PRO A 177 24.74 2.01 9.29
N ALA A 178 24.95 0.87 8.65
CA ALA A 178 25.45 0.77 7.29
C ALA A 178 24.59 1.55 6.28
N ILE A 179 23.30 1.78 6.54
CA ILE A 179 22.43 2.58 5.68
C ILE A 179 22.88 4.03 5.54
N LEU A 180 23.68 4.56 6.47
CA LEU A 180 24.19 5.93 6.44
C LEU A 180 25.25 6.13 5.36
N ILE A 181 25.94 5.05 4.97
CA ILE A 181 27.08 5.11 4.05
C ILE A 181 26.84 4.36 2.73
N GLU A 182 25.93 3.38 2.71
CA GLU A 182 25.68 2.58 1.50
C GLU A 182 25.02 3.39 0.39
N SER A 183 25.58 3.30 -0.84
CA SER A 183 25.00 3.95 -2.03
C SER A 183 23.59 3.49 -2.35
N HIS A 184 23.31 2.23 -2.09
CA HIS A 184 22.04 1.55 -2.34
C HIS A 184 21.48 0.97 -1.03
N ALA A 185 21.36 1.87 -0.03
CA ALA A 185 20.87 1.53 1.30
C ALA A 185 19.47 0.91 1.25
N HIS A 186 19.27 -0.15 2.04
CA HIS A 186 17.98 -0.83 2.23
C HIS A 186 17.90 -1.42 3.63
N ILE A 187 16.68 -1.69 4.10
CA ILE A 187 16.46 -2.31 5.43
C ILE A 187 15.98 -3.74 5.29
N GLY A 188 15.08 -4.02 4.36
CA GLY A 188 14.46 -5.33 4.13
C GLY A 188 13.15 -5.55 4.88
N SER A 189 12.29 -6.39 4.30
CA SER A 189 10.92 -6.66 4.77
C SER A 189 10.86 -7.41 6.12
N ASP A 190 11.96 -8.01 6.56
CA ASP A 190 12.11 -8.72 7.83
C ASP A 190 12.48 -7.79 9.00
N LYS A 191 13.25 -6.72 8.75
CA LYS A 191 13.74 -5.79 9.77
C LYS A 191 12.90 -4.52 9.90
N LEU A 192 12.38 -4.01 8.78
CA LEU A 192 11.65 -2.76 8.74
C LEU A 192 10.42 -2.72 9.67
N PRO A 193 9.62 -3.80 9.83
CA PRO A 193 8.49 -3.80 10.77
C PRO A 193 8.87 -3.45 12.21
N ARG A 194 10.02 -3.94 12.71
CA ARG A 194 10.51 -3.62 14.06
C ARG A 194 10.92 -2.15 14.19
N VAL A 195 11.55 -1.61 13.17
CA VAL A 195 11.93 -0.18 13.16
C VAL A 195 10.68 0.71 13.22
N ILE A 196 9.66 0.38 12.43
CA ILE A 196 8.38 1.10 12.41
C ILE A 196 7.65 0.99 13.75
N GLU A 197 7.63 -0.19 14.37
CA GLU A 197 7.08 -0.39 15.70
C GLU A 197 7.78 0.49 16.75
N ASN A 198 9.11 0.61 16.69
CA ASN A 198 9.86 1.48 17.58
C ASN A 198 9.54 2.96 17.36
N MET A 199 9.31 3.39 16.11
CA MET A 199 8.83 4.74 15.80
C MET A 199 7.47 5.00 16.46
N ARG A 200 6.52 4.08 16.33
CA ARG A 200 5.20 4.18 16.98
C ARG A 200 5.31 4.26 18.50
N LYS A 201 6.13 3.39 19.12
CA LYS A 201 6.37 3.41 20.56
C LYS A 201 6.91 4.76 21.04
N CYS A 202 7.82 5.38 20.29
CA CYS A 202 8.33 6.71 20.57
C CYS A 202 7.22 7.77 20.47
N ILE A 203 6.39 7.73 19.42
CA ILE A 203 5.27 8.66 19.24
C ILE A 203 4.32 8.61 20.44
N ILE A 204 3.93 7.41 20.87
CA ILE A 204 3.01 7.21 22.01
C ILE A 204 3.67 7.64 23.32
N ALA A 205 4.93 7.28 23.55
CA ALA A 205 5.66 7.60 24.78
C ALA A 205 5.80 9.13 25.01
N HIS A 206 5.76 9.94 23.95
CA HIS A 206 5.86 11.39 24.03
C HIS A 206 4.49 12.11 23.95
N GLY A 207 3.36 11.38 24.04
CA GLY A 207 2.02 11.96 24.11
C GLY A 207 1.29 12.05 22.76
N GLY A 208 1.86 11.59 21.66
CA GLY A 208 1.16 11.38 20.40
C GLY A 208 0.17 10.22 20.48
N GLN A 209 -0.77 10.16 19.55
CA GLN A 209 -1.78 9.10 19.45
C GLN A 209 -1.67 8.37 18.12
N VAL A 210 -1.90 7.04 18.14
CA VAL A 210 -1.96 6.20 16.94
C VAL A 210 -3.18 5.31 17.03
N HIS A 211 -4.13 5.52 16.12
CA HIS A 211 -5.38 4.78 16.03
C HIS A 211 -5.35 3.90 14.78
N PHE A 212 -5.35 2.59 14.99
CA PHE A 212 -5.52 1.60 13.93
C PHE A 212 -6.99 1.29 13.69
N ASN A 213 -7.30 0.61 12.58
CA ASN A 213 -8.67 0.32 12.13
C ASN A 213 -9.53 1.59 12.04
N SER A 214 -8.90 2.72 11.75
CA SER A 214 -9.50 4.05 11.74
C SER A 214 -9.52 4.58 10.32
N HIS A 215 -10.53 4.15 9.55
CA HIS A 215 -10.71 4.55 8.16
C HIS A 215 -11.37 5.93 8.08
N VAL A 216 -10.62 6.95 7.66
CA VAL A 216 -11.16 8.29 7.41
C VAL A 216 -12.00 8.25 6.14
N VAL A 217 -13.29 8.54 6.28
CA VAL A 217 -14.27 8.48 5.21
C VAL A 217 -14.80 9.86 4.80
N ASP A 218 -14.59 10.89 5.63
CA ASP A 218 -15.01 12.25 5.32
C ASP A 218 -14.20 13.30 6.09
N PHE A 219 -14.26 14.55 5.62
CA PHE A 219 -13.73 15.73 6.28
C PHE A 219 -14.80 16.81 6.35
N ALA A 220 -14.99 17.39 7.54
CA ALA A 220 -15.90 18.50 7.78
C ALA A 220 -15.12 19.74 8.27
N GLN A 221 -15.37 20.88 7.66
CA GLN A 221 -14.80 22.15 8.12
C GLN A 221 -15.56 22.65 9.34
N THR A 222 -14.84 23.15 10.35
CA THR A 222 -15.38 23.73 11.58
C THR A 222 -14.93 25.19 11.72
N PRO A 223 -15.50 25.97 12.61
CA PRO A 223 -15.06 27.35 12.85
C PRO A 223 -13.59 27.47 13.28
N THR A 224 -13.01 26.42 13.86
CA THR A 224 -11.65 26.42 14.43
C THR A 224 -10.67 25.53 13.65
N GLY A 225 -11.10 24.87 12.59
CA GLY A 225 -10.27 23.97 11.79
C GLY A 225 -11.05 22.88 11.06
N TRP A 226 -10.72 21.62 11.31
CA TRP A 226 -11.27 20.46 10.59
C TRP A 226 -11.62 19.32 11.52
N GLU A 227 -12.61 18.55 11.12
CA GLU A 227 -12.92 17.23 11.66
C GLU A 227 -12.63 16.15 10.63
N ALA A 228 -11.88 15.12 11.01
CA ALA A 228 -11.77 13.89 10.27
C ALA A 228 -12.80 12.89 10.80
N ILE A 229 -13.71 12.46 9.92
CA ILE A 229 -14.77 11.48 10.23
C ILE A 229 -14.24 10.08 9.95
N VAL A 230 -14.26 9.22 10.96
CA VAL A 230 -13.66 7.88 10.92
C VAL A 230 -14.72 6.81 11.11
N GLU A 231 -14.65 5.78 10.28
CA GLU A 231 -15.34 4.50 10.47
C GLU A 231 -14.35 3.44 10.99
N ASP A 232 -14.81 2.54 11.87
CA ASP A 232 -14.01 1.38 12.27
C ASP A 232 -13.90 0.42 11.09
N SER A 233 -12.69 0.18 10.61
CA SER A 233 -12.44 -0.68 9.46
C SER A 233 -12.52 -2.18 9.76
N ASN A 234 -12.76 -2.58 11.01
CA ASN A 234 -13.13 -3.95 11.36
C ASN A 234 -14.64 -4.22 11.18
N THR A 235 -15.47 -3.17 11.12
CA THR A 235 -16.88 -3.33 10.79
C THR A 235 -16.97 -3.85 9.35
N PRO A 236 -17.68 -4.97 9.07
CA PRO A 236 -17.84 -5.46 7.71
C PRO A 236 -18.37 -4.34 6.82
N CYS A 237 -17.68 -4.04 5.74
CA CYS A 237 -18.09 -3.01 4.81
C CYS A 237 -19.46 -3.34 4.24
N SER A 238 -20.49 -2.63 4.67
CA SER A 238 -21.72 -2.53 3.93
C SER A 238 -21.33 -1.91 2.58
N THR A 239 -21.33 -2.74 1.54
CA THR A 239 -21.02 -2.46 0.15
C THR A 239 -21.27 -1.01 -0.22
N SER A 240 -20.25 -0.32 -0.67
CA SER A 240 -20.35 0.98 -1.33
C SER A 240 -21.45 0.93 -2.39
N LEU A 241 -22.56 1.62 -2.13
CA LEU A 241 -23.60 1.87 -3.10
C LEU A 241 -23.06 2.82 -4.18
N HIS A 242 -22.31 2.29 -5.13
CA HIS A 242 -22.23 2.87 -6.45
C HIS A 242 -23.36 2.26 -7.26
N GLY A 243 -24.24 3.11 -7.76
CA GLY A 243 -25.42 2.75 -8.54
C GLY A 243 -25.09 1.74 -9.66
N GLY A 244 -25.26 0.49 -9.34
CA GLY A 244 -25.14 -0.64 -10.23
C GLY A 244 -26.29 -1.59 -9.88
N THR A 245 -27.28 -1.64 -10.76
CA THR A 245 -28.36 -2.61 -10.78
C THR A 245 -27.81 -3.99 -10.43
N CYS A 246 -28.31 -4.62 -9.38
CA CYS A 246 -28.05 -6.03 -9.07
C CYS A 246 -28.53 -6.89 -10.25
N ILE A 247 -27.61 -7.24 -11.14
CA ILE A 247 -27.86 -8.28 -12.13
C ILE A 247 -27.48 -9.61 -11.48
N HIS A 248 -28.46 -10.30 -10.95
CA HIS A 248 -28.35 -11.73 -10.66
C HIS A 248 -28.13 -12.47 -11.99
N ARG A 249 -26.88 -12.82 -12.31
CA ARG A 249 -26.64 -13.92 -13.27
C ARG A 249 -26.92 -15.21 -12.55
N GLY A 250 -28.07 -15.80 -12.91
CA GLY A 250 -28.45 -17.14 -12.48
C GLY A 250 -27.39 -18.16 -12.88
N THR A 251 -26.81 -18.81 -11.90
CA THR A 251 -26.35 -20.18 -12.06
C THR A 251 -27.63 -21.04 -11.99
N SER A 252 -27.89 -21.78 -13.05
CA SER A 252 -28.97 -22.79 -13.12
C SER A 252 -28.85 -23.76 -11.95
N LEU A 253 -29.78 -23.66 -11.02
CA LEU A 253 -30.06 -24.68 -10.01
C LEU A 253 -30.89 -25.80 -10.65
N PRO A 254 -30.74 -27.05 -10.23
CA PRO A 254 -31.62 -28.14 -10.67
C PRO A 254 -33.05 -27.86 -10.22
N GLU A 255 -34.00 -28.23 -11.08
CA GLU A 255 -35.45 -28.07 -10.89
C GLU A 255 -35.90 -28.66 -9.55
N GLY A 256 -36.36 -27.80 -8.64
CA GLY A 256 -37.08 -28.16 -7.42
C GLY A 256 -38.39 -27.42 -7.36
N ILE A 257 -39.45 -28.14 -7.50
CA ILE A 257 -40.89 -27.94 -7.27
C ILE A 257 -41.35 -26.50 -6.98
N PRO A 258 -42.16 -25.86 -7.85
CA PRO A 258 -42.82 -24.59 -7.55
C PRO A 258 -43.99 -24.81 -6.59
N VAL A 259 -43.99 -24.09 -5.46
CA VAL A 259 -45.18 -23.99 -4.59
C VAL A 259 -46.01 -22.80 -5.08
N PRO A 260 -47.25 -22.97 -5.49
CA PRO A 260 -48.12 -21.86 -5.89
C PRO A 260 -48.61 -21.07 -4.67
N GLY A 261 -48.74 -19.75 -4.91
CA GLY A 261 -49.28 -18.68 -4.10
C GLY A 261 -49.96 -18.94 -2.76
N GLY A 262 -49.45 -18.20 -1.78
CA GLY A 262 -50.13 -17.64 -0.63
C GLY A 262 -51.02 -18.52 0.20
N ASN A 263 -50.48 -19.02 1.32
CA ASN A 263 -51.20 -19.10 2.62
C ASN A 263 -50.17 -19.52 3.70
N PRO A 264 -50.32 -19.13 4.97
CA PRO A 264 -49.38 -19.51 6.03
C PRO A 264 -49.38 -21.03 6.24
N VAL A 265 -48.19 -21.60 6.35
CA VAL A 265 -48.01 -23.00 6.70
C VAL A 265 -48.23 -23.16 8.21
N PRO A 266 -49.33 -23.82 8.66
CA PRO A 266 -49.49 -24.18 10.06
C PRO A 266 -48.79 -25.52 10.29
N GLY A 267 -47.80 -25.56 11.19
CA GLY A 267 -47.17 -26.81 11.57
C GLY A 267 -46.05 -26.61 12.56
N ASP A 268 -46.16 -27.21 13.76
CA ASP A 268 -45.29 -27.13 14.93
C ASP A 268 -43.94 -27.89 14.82
N ASN A 269 -43.44 -28.14 13.61
CA ASN A 269 -42.15 -28.84 13.46
C ASN A 269 -41.05 -27.87 13.01
N PRO A 270 -39.87 -27.87 13.67
CA PRO A 270 -38.73 -27.04 13.28
C PRO A 270 -38.22 -27.42 11.90
N LEU A 271 -37.89 -26.38 11.09
CA LEU A 271 -37.24 -26.57 9.78
C LEU A 271 -35.76 -26.89 9.97
N HIS A 272 -35.32 -28.01 9.43
CA HIS A 272 -33.92 -28.42 9.38
C HIS A 272 -33.48 -28.48 7.91
N GLY A 273 -32.52 -27.58 7.52
CA GLY A 273 -31.95 -27.57 6.18
C GLY A 273 -31.97 -26.20 5.51
N GLU A 274 -31.36 -26.08 4.31
CA GLU A 274 -31.35 -24.88 3.50
C GLU A 274 -32.67 -24.73 2.72
N ALA A 275 -33.40 -23.63 2.91
CA ALA A 275 -34.63 -23.35 2.14
C ALA A 275 -34.83 -21.85 1.88
N PRO A 276 -34.82 -21.37 0.61
CA PRO A 276 -35.20 -20.00 0.29
C PRO A 276 -36.73 -19.82 0.36
N VAL A 277 -37.19 -18.79 1.05
CA VAL A 277 -38.60 -18.38 1.11
C VAL A 277 -38.78 -17.08 0.34
N CYS A 278 -39.44 -17.11 -0.81
CA CYS A 278 -39.64 -15.97 -1.68
C CYS A 278 -41.12 -15.73 -1.99
N GLY A 279 -41.61 -14.48 -1.89
CA GLY A 279 -42.99 -14.11 -2.20
C GLY A 279 -43.35 -12.69 -1.78
N GLN A 280 -44.55 -12.19 -2.11
CA GLN A 280 -45.00 -10.86 -1.69
C GLN A 280 -45.05 -10.71 -0.16
N ASN A 281 -45.41 -11.75 0.56
CA ASN A 281 -45.46 -11.80 2.02
C ASN A 281 -44.76 -13.07 2.52
N GLY A 282 -43.44 -13.02 2.67
CA GLY A 282 -42.65 -14.12 3.23
C GLY A 282 -42.74 -14.13 4.75
N GLN A 283 -43.45 -15.09 5.35
CA GLN A 283 -43.56 -15.23 6.80
C GLN A 283 -43.15 -16.63 7.26
N ILE A 284 -42.33 -16.70 8.32
CA ILE A 284 -41.95 -17.93 9.00
C ILE A 284 -42.34 -17.83 10.46
N GLY A 285 -43.17 -18.77 10.92
CA GLY A 285 -43.71 -18.85 12.28
C GLY A 285 -43.11 -19.95 13.17
N THR A 286 -42.09 -20.69 12.73
CA THR A 286 -41.47 -21.80 13.46
C THR A 286 -39.97 -21.65 13.64
N SER A 287 -39.37 -22.32 14.64
CA SER A 287 -37.93 -22.28 14.87
C SER A 287 -37.09 -22.80 13.71
N ILE A 288 -36.03 -22.09 13.34
CA ILE A 288 -35.16 -22.43 12.21
C ILE A 288 -33.79 -22.87 12.75
N HIS A 289 -33.32 -24.05 12.33
CA HIS A 289 -32.03 -24.65 12.68
C HIS A 289 -31.14 -24.88 11.45
N GLY A 290 -31.24 -24.02 10.41
CA GLY A 290 -30.47 -24.10 9.16
C GLY A 290 -30.28 -22.71 8.52
N GLU A 291 -29.52 -22.63 7.41
CA GLU A 291 -29.40 -21.42 6.64
C GLU A 291 -30.65 -21.16 5.82
N VAL A 292 -31.30 -20.00 6.00
CA VAL A 292 -32.54 -19.65 5.30
C VAL A 292 -32.49 -18.23 4.77
N SER A 293 -32.75 -18.05 3.48
CA SER A 293 -32.88 -16.73 2.85
C SER A 293 -34.34 -16.37 2.66
N ILE A 294 -34.77 -15.21 3.20
CA ILE A 294 -36.16 -14.74 3.08
C ILE A 294 -36.18 -13.47 2.25
N CYS A 295 -36.91 -13.48 1.13
CA CYS A 295 -37.03 -12.35 0.22
C CYS A 295 -38.49 -12.04 -0.11
N GLY A 296 -38.91 -10.77 0.00
CA GLY A 296 -40.30 -10.39 -0.34
C GLY A 296 -40.59 -8.92 -0.06
N GLN A 297 -41.77 -8.42 -0.44
CA GLN A 297 -42.16 -7.04 -0.08
C GLN A 297 -42.34 -6.88 1.43
N ASN A 298 -42.90 -7.88 2.11
CA ASN A 298 -43.04 -7.90 3.56
C ASN A 298 -42.45 -9.23 4.07
N ALA A 299 -41.23 -9.21 4.57
CA ALA A 299 -40.54 -10.36 5.11
C ALA A 299 -40.58 -10.35 6.64
N GLN A 300 -41.16 -11.38 7.28
CA GLN A 300 -41.27 -11.44 8.74
C GLN A 300 -40.82 -12.80 9.28
N ILE A 301 -40.09 -12.78 10.40
CA ILE A 301 -39.74 -13.97 11.17
C ILE A 301 -40.29 -13.80 12.57
N GLY A 302 -41.12 -14.79 13.00
CA GLY A 302 -41.81 -14.77 14.28
C GLY A 302 -41.27 -15.73 15.35
N THR A 303 -40.15 -16.43 15.11
CA THR A 303 -39.61 -17.44 16.05
C THR A 303 -38.06 -17.48 16.08
N SER A 304 -37.46 -18.27 16.98
CA SER A 304 -36.01 -18.30 17.22
C SER A 304 -35.21 -18.76 16.01
N LEU A 305 -34.12 -18.03 15.70
CA LEU A 305 -33.13 -18.35 14.68
C LEU A 305 -31.84 -18.85 15.34
N HIS A 306 -31.30 -19.96 14.84
CA HIS A 306 -30.09 -20.61 15.36
C HIS A 306 -29.00 -20.78 14.29
N LYS A 307 -29.04 -20.05 13.16
CA LYS A 307 -28.01 -19.96 12.13
C LYS A 307 -28.18 -18.73 11.25
N GLU A 308 -27.23 -18.50 10.32
CA GLU A 308 -27.24 -17.36 9.41
C GLU A 308 -28.52 -17.27 8.55
N ALA A 309 -29.20 -16.12 8.59
CA ALA A 309 -30.39 -15.89 7.78
C ALA A 309 -30.46 -14.44 7.24
N PRO A 310 -30.14 -14.20 5.94
CA PRO A 310 -30.43 -12.93 5.31
C PRO A 310 -31.95 -12.73 5.08
N VAL A 311 -32.47 -11.58 5.55
CA VAL A 311 -33.86 -11.16 5.39
C VAL A 311 -33.91 -9.90 4.55
N CYS A 312 -34.47 -9.95 3.35
CA CYS A 312 -34.49 -8.84 2.39
C CYS A 312 -35.93 -8.50 1.92
N GLY A 313 -36.32 -7.23 2.01
CA GLY A 313 -37.62 -6.78 1.55
C GLY A 313 -37.88 -5.30 1.77
N GLN A 314 -39.02 -4.77 1.27
CA GLN A 314 -39.35 -3.37 1.55
C GLN A 314 -39.67 -3.15 3.04
N ASN A 315 -40.35 -4.07 3.69
CA ASN A 315 -40.61 -4.05 5.13
C ASN A 315 -40.15 -5.38 5.72
N SER A 316 -39.01 -5.37 6.43
CA SER A 316 -38.40 -6.56 7.03
C SER A 316 -38.46 -6.48 8.55
N GLN A 317 -39.09 -7.49 9.20
CA GLN A 317 -39.26 -7.52 10.66
C GLN A 317 -38.82 -8.85 11.25
N ILE A 318 -38.07 -8.80 12.37
CA ILE A 318 -37.75 -9.96 13.19
C ILE A 318 -38.28 -9.74 14.60
N GLY A 319 -39.12 -10.66 15.04
CA GLY A 319 -39.90 -10.60 16.29
C GLY A 319 -39.45 -11.54 17.41
N THR A 320 -38.32 -12.27 17.27
CA THR A 320 -37.87 -13.26 18.27
C THR A 320 -36.38 -13.35 18.43
N SER A 321 -35.89 -14.13 19.41
CA SER A 321 -34.47 -14.24 19.75
C SER A 321 -33.60 -14.72 18.58
N VAL A 322 -32.48 -14.05 18.33
CA VAL A 322 -31.46 -14.42 17.34
C VAL A 322 -30.20 -14.82 18.06
N HIS A 323 -29.64 -15.99 17.77
CA HIS A 323 -28.47 -16.55 18.46
C HIS A 323 -27.22 -16.64 17.58
N GLU A 324 -27.27 -16.25 16.30
CA GLU A 324 -26.12 -16.19 15.36
C GLU A 324 -26.26 -14.99 14.41
N GLU A 325 -25.46 -14.90 13.34
CA GLU A 325 -25.45 -13.74 12.44
C GLU A 325 -26.72 -13.65 11.57
N VAL A 326 -27.40 -12.48 11.58
CA VAL A 326 -28.56 -12.21 10.73
C VAL A 326 -28.42 -10.84 10.06
N SER A 327 -28.54 -10.78 8.74
CA SER A 327 -28.56 -9.53 7.98
C SER A 327 -29.98 -9.15 7.60
N VAL A 328 -30.44 -7.95 7.97
CA VAL A 328 -31.78 -7.44 7.64
C VAL A 328 -31.65 -6.22 6.72
N CYS A 329 -32.19 -6.32 5.50
CA CYS A 329 -32.10 -5.26 4.50
C CYS A 329 -33.49 -4.88 3.95
N GLY A 330 -33.81 -3.57 3.89
CA GLY A 330 -35.09 -3.10 3.34
C GLY A 330 -35.32 -1.60 3.54
N GLN A 331 -36.39 -1.06 3.00
CA GLN A 331 -36.73 0.36 3.25
C GLN A 331 -37.10 0.61 4.71
N ASN A 332 -37.86 -0.29 5.32
CA ASN A 332 -38.22 -0.24 6.74
C ASN A 332 -37.82 -1.56 7.39
N SER A 333 -36.72 -1.57 8.15
CA SER A 333 -36.18 -2.77 8.77
C SER A 333 -36.25 -2.67 10.29
N GLN A 334 -36.87 -3.63 10.98
CA GLN A 334 -37.04 -3.61 12.44
C GLN A 334 -36.63 -4.94 13.07
N ILE A 335 -35.90 -4.86 14.19
CA ILE A 335 -35.64 -5.99 15.10
C ILE A 335 -36.19 -5.61 16.48
N SER A 336 -37.12 -6.40 17.02
CA SER A 336 -37.84 -6.07 18.25
C SER A 336 -37.50 -6.99 19.44
N THR A 337 -36.48 -7.82 19.36
CA THR A 337 -36.17 -8.85 20.35
C THR A 337 -34.68 -8.91 20.72
N PRO A 338 -34.29 -9.55 21.86
CA PRO A 338 -32.89 -9.65 22.26
C PRO A 338 -32.05 -10.39 21.21
N LEU A 339 -30.89 -9.79 20.89
CA LEU A 339 -29.88 -10.34 19.98
C LEU A 339 -28.70 -10.87 20.80
N HIS A 340 -28.24 -12.09 20.49
CA HIS A 340 -27.07 -12.73 21.07
C HIS A 340 -25.94 -12.97 20.05
N GLY A 341 -26.02 -12.35 18.85
CA GLY A 341 -25.07 -12.44 17.75
C GLY A 341 -24.91 -11.12 17.01
N GLU A 342 -24.23 -11.13 15.86
CA GLU A 342 -24.09 -9.95 15.01
C GLU A 342 -25.28 -9.84 14.05
N ALA A 343 -25.94 -8.66 14.00
CA ALA A 343 -27.08 -8.45 13.13
C ALA A 343 -27.05 -7.06 12.44
N PRO A 344 -26.38 -6.91 11.29
CA PRO A 344 -26.46 -5.69 10.52
C PRO A 344 -27.87 -5.42 9.99
N VAL A 345 -28.40 -4.21 10.26
CA VAL A 345 -29.72 -3.76 9.80
C VAL A 345 -29.55 -2.59 8.85
N CYS A 346 -29.93 -2.74 7.59
CA CYS A 346 -29.77 -1.73 6.54
C CYS A 346 -31.11 -1.28 5.96
N GLY A 347 -31.36 0.04 5.85
CA GLY A 347 -32.58 0.57 5.23
C GLY A 347 -32.80 2.06 5.47
N GLN A 348 -33.80 2.66 4.82
CA GLN A 348 -34.10 4.08 4.99
C GLN A 348 -34.62 4.40 6.41
N ASN A 349 -35.40 3.51 7.01
CA ASN A 349 -35.93 3.64 8.37
C ASN A 349 -35.63 2.34 9.14
N SER A 350 -34.43 2.21 9.70
CA SER A 350 -34.00 1.02 10.42
C SER A 350 -34.02 1.24 11.92
N GLN A 351 -34.63 0.32 12.69
CA GLN A 351 -34.76 0.41 14.14
C GLN A 351 -34.44 -0.92 14.83
N ILE A 352 -33.74 -0.84 15.97
CA ILE A 352 -33.54 -1.97 16.88
C ILE A 352 -34.09 -1.53 18.25
N GLY A 353 -35.10 -2.25 18.74
CA GLY A 353 -35.93 -1.86 19.90
C GLY A 353 -35.58 -2.50 21.24
N THR A 354 -34.49 -3.28 21.38
CA THR A 354 -34.22 -4.10 22.59
C THR A 354 -32.76 -4.18 22.95
N PRO A 355 -32.40 -4.65 24.20
CA PRO A 355 -31.01 -4.78 24.62
C PRO A 355 -30.20 -5.71 23.72
N LEU A 356 -29.01 -5.26 23.33
CA LEU A 356 -28.05 -6.01 22.51
C LEU A 356 -27.00 -6.66 23.41
N HIS A 357 -26.76 -7.96 23.22
CA HIS A 357 -25.60 -8.68 23.75
C HIS A 357 -24.57 -9.03 22.68
N GLY A 358 -24.60 -8.32 21.51
CA GLY A 358 -23.71 -8.43 20.37
C GLY A 358 -23.63 -7.10 19.60
N GLU A 359 -22.85 -7.05 18.50
CA GLU A 359 -22.73 -5.87 17.65
C GLU A 359 -23.78 -5.87 16.55
N ALA A 360 -24.58 -4.79 16.46
CA ALA A 360 -25.59 -4.65 15.41
C ALA A 360 -25.47 -3.25 14.75
N PRO A 361 -24.70 -3.10 13.68
CA PRO A 361 -24.61 -1.83 12.95
C PRO A 361 -25.94 -1.54 12.23
N VAL A 362 -26.54 -0.35 12.49
CA VAL A 362 -27.74 0.15 11.82
C VAL A 362 -27.34 1.17 10.77
N CYS A 363 -27.65 0.91 9.48
CA CYS A 363 -27.36 1.80 8.38
C CYS A 363 -28.66 2.30 7.71
N GLY A 364 -28.90 3.61 7.69
CA GLY A 364 -30.07 4.21 7.03
C GLY A 364 -29.99 5.74 6.97
N GLN A 365 -30.78 6.39 6.09
CA GLN A 365 -30.78 7.85 5.94
C GLN A 365 -31.24 8.61 7.21
N ASN A 366 -32.00 7.99 8.10
CA ASN A 366 -32.48 8.53 9.36
C ASN A 366 -31.96 7.74 10.59
N GLY A 367 -30.99 6.84 10.38
CA GLY A 367 -30.36 6.08 11.45
C GLY A 367 -29.29 6.91 12.18
N HIS A 368 -29.31 6.99 13.49
CA HIS A 368 -28.18 7.45 14.24
C HIS A 368 -26.97 6.55 13.94
N LEU A 369 -25.95 7.08 13.29
CA LEU A 369 -24.68 6.44 12.98
C LEU A 369 -23.92 6.09 14.28
N SER A 370 -24.26 4.95 14.90
CA SER A 370 -23.43 4.42 15.99
C SER A 370 -22.24 3.67 15.38
N GLY A 371 -21.15 4.37 15.15
CA GLY A 371 -19.92 3.77 14.61
C GLY A 371 -18.94 4.77 14.04
N ARG A 372 -19.36 6.01 13.76
CA ARG A 372 -18.46 7.06 13.29
C ARG A 372 -17.90 7.86 14.47
N LYS A 373 -16.59 8.07 14.46
CA LYS A 373 -15.86 8.95 15.40
C LYS A 373 -15.35 10.17 14.65
N ALA A 374 -15.39 11.34 15.28
CA ALA A 374 -14.79 12.56 14.75
C ALA A 374 -13.54 12.93 15.56
N TYR A 375 -12.48 13.30 14.86
CA TYR A 375 -11.27 13.86 15.45
C TYR A 375 -11.10 15.28 14.95
N SER A 376 -10.95 16.24 15.87
CA SER A 376 -10.87 17.66 15.54
C SER A 376 -9.44 18.19 15.68
N ALA A 377 -8.96 18.97 14.71
CA ALA A 377 -7.71 19.72 14.78
C ALA A 377 -7.75 20.92 13.83
N LYS A 378 -6.89 21.91 14.09
CA LYS A 378 -6.71 23.04 13.17
C LYS A 378 -6.11 22.62 11.84
N ASN A 379 -5.21 21.64 11.85
CA ASN A 379 -4.46 21.20 10.69
C ASN A 379 -4.53 19.68 10.50
N ILE A 380 -4.63 19.24 9.24
CA ILE A 380 -4.61 17.82 8.85
C ILE A 380 -3.50 17.59 7.83
N ILE A 381 -2.61 16.64 8.09
CA ILE A 381 -1.64 16.10 7.11
C ILE A 381 -2.28 14.89 6.43
N LEU A 382 -2.54 14.98 5.12
CA LEU A 382 -3.14 13.91 4.33
C LEU A 382 -2.04 13.03 3.73
N ALA A 383 -1.65 11.97 4.43
CA ALA A 383 -0.53 11.07 4.09
C ALA A 383 -0.98 9.64 3.70
N THR A 384 -2.08 9.52 2.97
CA THR A 384 -2.85 8.27 2.73
C THR A 384 -2.19 7.27 1.78
N GLY A 385 -1.13 7.62 1.06
CA GLY A 385 -0.54 6.78 0.02
C GLY A 385 -1.36 6.75 -1.27
N HIS A 386 -0.77 6.20 -2.35
CA HIS A 386 -1.38 6.26 -3.69
C HIS A 386 -2.43 5.17 -3.98
N SER A 387 -2.63 4.22 -3.06
CA SER A 387 -3.65 3.17 -3.20
C SER A 387 -4.98 3.53 -2.52
N ALA A 388 -5.06 4.64 -1.78
CA ALA A 388 -6.28 5.14 -1.13
C ALA A 388 -7.17 5.84 -2.16
N ARG A 389 -7.81 5.05 -3.03
CA ARG A 389 -8.65 5.53 -4.14
C ARG A 389 -9.91 6.24 -3.67
N ASP A 390 -10.46 5.77 -2.58
CA ASP A 390 -11.58 6.36 -1.85
C ASP A 390 -11.37 7.83 -1.50
N ILE A 391 -10.15 8.23 -1.16
CA ILE A 391 -9.81 9.64 -0.89
C ILE A 391 -9.90 10.48 -2.17
N TYR A 392 -9.42 9.98 -3.31
CA TYR A 392 -9.56 10.70 -4.58
C TYR A 392 -11.03 10.82 -5.01
N GLU A 393 -11.82 9.77 -4.81
CA GLU A 393 -13.26 9.76 -5.08
C GLU A 393 -14.01 10.72 -4.16
N LEU A 394 -13.66 10.78 -2.86
CA LEU A 394 -14.19 11.73 -1.90
C LEU A 394 -13.90 13.18 -2.34
N PHE A 395 -12.65 13.49 -2.69
CA PHE A 395 -12.28 14.83 -3.15
C PHE A 395 -13.05 15.23 -4.42
N HIS A 396 -13.15 14.30 -5.37
CA HIS A 396 -13.92 14.53 -6.60
C HIS A 396 -15.41 14.74 -6.31
N ALA A 397 -16.03 13.94 -5.47
CA ALA A 397 -17.44 14.03 -5.12
C ALA A 397 -17.78 15.33 -4.38
N LYS A 398 -16.84 15.85 -3.58
CA LYS A 398 -16.99 17.15 -2.89
C LYS A 398 -16.63 18.35 -3.77
N GLY A 399 -16.21 18.15 -5.01
CA GLY A 399 -15.78 19.21 -5.91
C GLY A 399 -14.46 19.88 -5.50
N TRP A 400 -13.66 19.25 -4.62
CA TRP A 400 -12.34 19.75 -4.23
C TRP A 400 -11.32 19.46 -5.33
N THR A 401 -10.43 20.41 -5.56
CA THR A 401 -9.49 20.33 -6.70
C THR A 401 -8.56 19.12 -6.59
N ILE A 402 -8.61 18.26 -7.62
CA ILE A 402 -7.64 17.21 -7.90
C ILE A 402 -7.31 17.21 -9.39
N GLU A 403 -6.17 16.65 -9.77
CA GLU A 403 -5.67 16.64 -11.14
C GLU A 403 -5.32 15.22 -11.61
N PRO A 404 -5.57 14.87 -12.90
CA PRO A 404 -5.07 13.61 -13.44
C PRO A 404 -3.54 13.66 -13.48
N LYS A 405 -2.90 12.54 -13.14
CA LYS A 405 -1.44 12.46 -13.11
C LYS A 405 -0.97 11.17 -13.80
N GLY A 406 0.02 11.31 -14.67
CA GLY A 406 0.66 10.15 -15.29
C GLY A 406 1.29 9.21 -14.27
N PHE A 407 1.24 7.91 -14.57
CA PHE A 407 1.87 6.83 -13.82
C PHE A 407 2.64 5.92 -14.77
N ALA A 408 3.02 4.71 -14.37
CA ALA A 408 3.60 3.74 -15.27
C ALA A 408 2.97 2.36 -15.05
N LEU A 409 2.79 1.62 -16.15
CA LEU A 409 2.09 0.34 -16.22
C LEU A 409 2.94 -0.69 -16.97
N GLY A 410 2.95 -1.94 -16.49
CA GLY A 410 3.67 -3.00 -17.17
C GLY A 410 3.59 -4.34 -16.46
N VAL A 411 4.73 -5.04 -16.44
CA VAL A 411 4.83 -6.39 -15.90
C VAL A 411 5.89 -6.49 -14.81
N ARG A 412 5.78 -7.48 -13.93
CA ARG A 412 6.91 -7.96 -13.13
C ARG A 412 7.72 -8.94 -13.95
N VAL A 413 9.02 -8.68 -14.02
CA VAL A 413 9.99 -9.57 -14.65
C VAL A 413 10.75 -10.30 -13.56
N GLU A 414 10.74 -11.62 -13.60
CA GLU A 414 11.46 -12.47 -12.65
C GLU A 414 12.56 -13.25 -13.38
N HIS A 415 13.81 -13.12 -12.90
CA HIS A 415 14.97 -13.84 -13.37
C HIS A 415 15.55 -14.73 -12.25
N PRO A 416 16.30 -15.81 -12.57
CA PRO A 416 17.20 -16.41 -11.60
C PRO A 416 18.23 -15.38 -11.09
N GLN A 417 18.36 -15.21 -9.78
CA GLN A 417 19.31 -14.25 -9.21
C GLN A 417 20.76 -14.56 -9.61
N SER A 418 21.10 -15.84 -9.74
CA SER A 418 22.41 -16.28 -10.21
C SER A 418 22.76 -15.75 -11.60
N LEU A 419 21.77 -15.65 -12.51
CA LEU A 419 21.96 -15.05 -13.82
C LEU A 419 22.30 -13.57 -13.71
N ILE A 420 21.53 -12.82 -12.89
CA ILE A 420 21.76 -11.39 -12.69
C ILE A 420 23.12 -11.14 -12.02
N ASN A 421 23.49 -11.94 -11.02
CA ASN A 421 24.82 -11.88 -10.41
C ASN A 421 25.93 -12.10 -11.46
N ASN A 422 25.78 -13.14 -12.29
CA ASN A 422 26.77 -13.44 -13.32
C ASN A 422 26.94 -12.30 -14.34
N ILE A 423 25.83 -11.69 -14.77
CA ILE A 423 25.87 -10.56 -15.72
C ILE A 423 26.53 -9.33 -15.07
N GLN A 424 26.07 -8.91 -13.90
CA GLN A 424 26.54 -7.68 -13.25
C GLN A 424 27.97 -7.75 -12.76
N TYR A 425 28.44 -8.95 -12.39
CA TYR A 425 29.82 -9.17 -11.95
C TYR A 425 30.69 -9.79 -13.04
N HIS A 426 30.22 -9.83 -14.30
CA HIS A 426 31.01 -10.31 -15.46
C HIS A 426 31.60 -11.70 -15.23
N GLY A 427 30.83 -12.64 -14.66
CA GLY A 427 31.26 -13.98 -14.32
C GLY A 427 32.14 -14.08 -13.05
N LYS A 428 32.38 -13.01 -12.33
CA LYS A 428 33.30 -12.93 -11.17
C LYS A 428 32.53 -12.84 -9.82
N TYR A 429 31.28 -13.26 -9.76
CA TYR A 429 30.51 -13.25 -8.50
C TYR A 429 31.19 -14.14 -7.45
N GLN A 430 31.27 -13.64 -6.25
CA GLN A 430 31.79 -14.32 -5.07
C GLN A 430 30.82 -14.14 -3.89
N PRO A 431 30.76 -15.06 -2.92
CA PRO A 431 29.83 -14.99 -1.78
C PRO A 431 29.96 -13.74 -0.90
N TYR A 432 31.13 -13.08 -0.90
CA TYR A 432 31.34 -11.83 -0.16
C TYR A 432 30.83 -10.58 -0.90
N LEU A 433 30.42 -10.71 -2.16
CA LEU A 433 29.82 -9.61 -2.92
C LEU A 433 28.33 -9.51 -2.60
N PRO A 434 27.76 -8.33 -2.58
CA PRO A 434 26.31 -8.16 -2.39
C PRO A 434 25.54 -8.78 -3.55
N THR A 435 24.31 -9.20 -3.26
CA THR A 435 23.38 -9.67 -4.31
C THR A 435 23.18 -8.57 -5.35
N ALA A 436 23.38 -8.92 -6.63
CA ALA A 436 23.40 -7.95 -7.70
C ALA A 436 22.01 -7.35 -7.97
N GLU A 437 21.98 -6.07 -8.19
CA GLU A 437 20.81 -5.30 -8.63
C GLU A 437 21.07 -4.64 -9.99
N TYR A 438 19.98 -4.17 -10.63
CA TYR A 438 20.09 -3.42 -11.89
C TYR A 438 19.08 -2.29 -11.98
N SER A 439 19.39 -1.31 -12.82
CA SER A 439 18.47 -0.25 -13.22
C SER A 439 18.59 -0.04 -14.72
N LEU A 440 17.51 -0.28 -15.45
CA LEU A 440 17.44 -0.19 -16.90
C LEU A 440 16.41 0.87 -17.30
N VAL A 441 16.74 1.64 -18.31
CA VAL A 441 15.85 2.67 -18.89
C VAL A 441 16.11 2.77 -20.40
N THR A 442 15.05 2.92 -21.17
CA THR A 442 15.12 3.23 -22.60
C THR A 442 13.94 4.12 -23.01
N GLN A 443 14.01 4.66 -24.22
CA GLN A 443 12.91 5.35 -24.87
C GLN A 443 12.39 4.50 -26.01
N VAL A 444 11.08 4.32 -26.08
CA VAL A 444 10.42 3.59 -27.16
C VAL A 444 9.22 4.40 -27.63
N ASP A 445 9.20 4.76 -28.89
CA ASP A 445 8.12 5.51 -29.53
C ASP A 445 7.69 6.75 -28.69
N GLY A 446 8.69 7.54 -28.24
CA GLY A 446 8.50 8.77 -27.49
C GLY A 446 8.09 8.59 -26.01
N ARG A 447 8.04 7.36 -25.48
CA ARG A 447 7.73 7.07 -24.06
C ARG A 447 8.89 6.38 -23.36
N GLY A 448 9.06 6.73 -22.08
CA GLY A 448 10.02 6.05 -21.20
C GLY A 448 9.57 4.62 -20.87
N VAL A 449 10.48 3.67 -21.03
CA VAL A 449 10.34 2.30 -20.54
C VAL A 449 11.48 2.03 -19.58
N PHE A 450 11.20 1.58 -18.38
CA PHE A 450 12.21 1.48 -17.33
C PHE A 450 11.94 0.35 -16.32
N SER A 451 13.02 -0.12 -15.71
CA SER A 451 12.91 -1.00 -14.55
C SER A 451 12.50 -0.20 -13.31
N PHE A 452 11.52 -0.69 -12.60
CA PHE A 452 10.94 -0.08 -11.40
C PHE A 452 11.04 -1.05 -10.22
N CYS A 453 11.38 -0.53 -9.07
CA CYS A 453 11.40 -1.28 -7.80
C CYS A 453 12.01 -2.69 -7.93
N MET A 454 13.25 -2.78 -8.48
CA MET A 454 13.97 -4.04 -8.59
C MET A 454 14.28 -4.59 -7.20
N CYS A 455 13.92 -5.83 -6.92
CA CYS A 455 14.09 -6.55 -5.67
C CYS A 455 15.09 -7.69 -5.85
N PRO A 456 16.39 -7.45 -5.57
CA PRO A 456 17.42 -8.49 -5.67
C PRO A 456 17.22 -9.54 -4.58
N GLY A 457 17.42 -10.81 -4.90
CA GLY A 457 17.17 -11.92 -3.97
C GLY A 457 15.78 -11.85 -3.35
N GLY A 458 14.79 -11.42 -4.11
CA GLY A 458 13.44 -11.13 -3.63
C GLY A 458 12.39 -12.11 -4.13
N ILE A 459 11.14 -11.85 -3.80
CA ILE A 459 9.96 -12.62 -4.20
C ILE A 459 8.86 -11.69 -4.70
N LEU A 460 7.95 -12.23 -5.51
CA LEU A 460 6.72 -11.57 -5.92
C LEU A 460 5.61 -11.77 -4.88
N VAL A 461 4.77 -10.75 -4.72
CA VAL A 461 3.65 -10.75 -3.79
C VAL A 461 2.39 -10.19 -4.45
N PRO A 462 1.18 -10.66 -4.05
CA PRO A 462 -0.08 -10.04 -4.46
C PRO A 462 -0.22 -8.69 -3.76
N ALA A 463 -0.64 -7.65 -4.50
CA ALA A 463 -0.76 -6.29 -3.97
C ALA A 463 -2.13 -5.65 -4.25
N ALA A 464 -3.14 -6.47 -4.58
CA ALA A 464 -4.52 -6.01 -4.71
C ALA A 464 -5.00 -5.40 -3.38
N THR A 465 -5.78 -4.34 -3.49
CA THR A 465 -6.38 -3.64 -2.34
C THR A 465 -7.89 -3.85 -2.27
N ASP A 466 -8.47 -4.42 -3.32
CA ASP A 466 -9.88 -4.74 -3.38
C ASP A 466 -10.10 -6.12 -4.03
N ARG A 467 -11.30 -6.67 -3.86
CA ARG A 467 -11.71 -7.91 -4.53
C ARG A 467 -11.86 -7.67 -6.03
N GLY A 468 -11.53 -8.67 -6.83
CA GLY A 468 -11.66 -8.55 -8.29
C GLY A 468 -10.55 -7.73 -8.96
N GLU A 469 -9.42 -7.52 -8.29
CA GLU A 469 -8.24 -6.86 -8.85
C GLU A 469 -7.05 -7.81 -8.92
N MET A 470 -6.27 -7.72 -10.00
CA MET A 470 -5.01 -8.41 -10.17
C MET A 470 -3.87 -7.41 -10.14
N VAL A 471 -3.09 -7.40 -9.06
CA VAL A 471 -1.95 -6.49 -8.86
C VAL A 471 -0.79 -7.24 -8.27
N LEU A 472 0.40 -7.01 -8.82
CA LEU A 472 1.65 -7.59 -8.36
C LEU A 472 2.59 -6.53 -7.78
N ASN A 473 3.37 -6.94 -6.80
CA ASN A 473 4.53 -6.18 -6.32
C ASN A 473 5.67 -7.14 -5.97
N GLY A 474 6.83 -6.61 -5.58
CA GLY A 474 7.98 -7.37 -5.15
C GLY A 474 8.50 -6.95 -3.79
N MET A 475 9.12 -7.88 -3.07
CA MET A 475 9.81 -7.59 -1.81
C MET A 475 11.10 -8.39 -1.68
N SER A 476 12.03 -7.90 -0.86
CA SER A 476 13.23 -8.64 -0.44
C SER A 476 13.41 -8.54 1.06
N ASN A 477 13.99 -9.58 1.65
CA ASN A 477 14.48 -9.52 3.02
C ASN A 477 15.82 -8.75 3.08
N SER A 478 16.31 -8.46 4.28
CA SER A 478 17.57 -7.75 4.49
C SER A 478 18.79 -8.49 3.92
N ALA A 479 18.76 -9.83 3.88
CA ALA A 479 19.83 -10.66 3.35
C ALA A 479 19.80 -10.78 1.82
N ARG A 480 18.67 -10.46 1.16
CA ARG A 480 18.50 -10.58 -0.31
C ARG A 480 18.93 -11.94 -0.85
N ASN A 481 18.50 -13.01 -0.17
CA ASN A 481 19.01 -14.38 -0.39
C ASN A 481 18.05 -15.35 -1.06
N SER A 482 16.95 -14.87 -1.64
CA SER A 482 16.09 -15.68 -2.49
C SER A 482 16.80 -16.02 -3.82
N LYS A 483 16.39 -17.12 -4.46
CA LYS A 483 16.94 -17.53 -5.75
C LYS A 483 16.48 -16.70 -6.95
N TRP A 484 15.56 -15.73 -6.74
CA TRP A 484 15.02 -14.87 -7.79
C TRP A 484 15.44 -13.40 -7.62
N ALA A 485 15.52 -12.75 -8.77
CA ALA A 485 15.63 -11.31 -8.91
C ALA A 485 14.38 -10.82 -9.64
N ASN A 486 13.61 -9.89 -9.07
CA ASN A 486 12.43 -9.38 -9.75
C ASN A 486 12.42 -7.84 -9.83
N ALA A 487 11.80 -7.31 -10.88
CA ALA A 487 11.59 -5.88 -11.08
C ALA A 487 10.31 -5.63 -11.85
N GLY A 488 9.61 -4.56 -11.56
CA GLY A 488 8.65 -4.01 -12.51
C GLY A 488 9.39 -3.54 -13.77
N VAL A 489 8.89 -3.85 -14.95
CA VAL A 489 9.29 -3.20 -16.19
C VAL A 489 8.06 -2.54 -16.76
N VAL A 490 8.08 -1.22 -16.78
CA VAL A 490 6.89 -0.40 -16.94
C VAL A 490 7.08 0.67 -18.01
N VAL A 491 5.98 1.02 -18.64
CA VAL A 491 5.84 2.07 -19.67
C VAL A 491 5.15 3.26 -19.03
N GLN A 492 5.65 4.46 -19.29
CA GLN A 492 4.99 5.69 -18.88
C GLN A 492 3.62 5.82 -19.55
N VAL A 493 2.60 6.13 -18.75
CA VAL A 493 1.21 6.38 -19.18
C VAL A 493 0.82 7.77 -18.72
N ASN A 494 0.33 8.58 -19.64
CA ASN A 494 -0.15 9.93 -19.38
C ASN A 494 -1.66 10.03 -19.71
N PRO A 495 -2.37 11.09 -19.28
CA PRO A 495 -3.79 11.27 -19.59
C PRO A 495 -4.11 11.20 -21.09
N GLU A 496 -3.24 11.75 -21.95
CA GLU A 496 -3.39 11.74 -23.40
C GLU A 496 -3.31 10.35 -24.04
N ASP A 497 -2.77 9.35 -23.34
CA ASP A 497 -2.67 7.96 -23.84
C ASP A 497 -3.98 7.18 -23.68
N VAL A 498 -4.95 7.70 -22.92
CA VAL A 498 -6.20 7.02 -22.53
C VAL A 498 -7.44 7.95 -22.67
N PRO A 499 -7.65 8.54 -23.86
CA PRO A 499 -8.72 9.50 -24.11
C PRO A 499 -10.13 8.91 -23.91
N GLU A 500 -10.29 7.61 -24.03
CA GLU A 500 -11.55 6.90 -23.79
C GLU A 500 -12.05 6.98 -22.34
N PHE A 501 -11.19 7.37 -21.41
CA PHE A 501 -11.54 7.62 -20.00
C PHE A 501 -11.68 9.12 -19.68
N ALA A 502 -11.66 10.02 -20.67
CA ALA A 502 -11.70 11.47 -20.45
C ALA A 502 -12.98 11.94 -19.74
N GLU A 503 -14.09 11.23 -19.87
CA GLU A 503 -15.36 11.51 -19.20
C GLU A 503 -15.26 11.50 -17.67
N PHE A 504 -14.28 10.77 -17.09
CA PHE A 504 -14.04 10.71 -15.65
C PHE A 504 -13.24 11.91 -15.12
N GLY A 505 -12.92 12.89 -15.96
CA GLY A 505 -12.23 14.12 -15.58
C GLY A 505 -10.92 13.84 -14.82
N PRO A 506 -10.72 14.37 -13.60
CA PRO A 506 -9.48 14.19 -12.87
C PRO A 506 -9.19 12.73 -12.45
N LEU A 507 -10.19 11.85 -12.48
CA LEU A 507 -10.07 10.43 -12.20
C LEU A 507 -9.76 9.58 -13.45
N GLN A 508 -9.61 10.18 -14.62
CA GLN A 508 -9.37 9.53 -15.91
C GLN A 508 -8.32 8.41 -15.82
N VAL A 509 -7.12 8.74 -15.37
CA VAL A 509 -5.97 7.82 -15.31
C VAL A 509 -6.17 6.74 -14.22
N LEU A 510 -6.86 7.08 -13.14
CA LEU A 510 -7.26 6.13 -12.09
C LEU A 510 -8.23 5.07 -12.64
N ARG A 511 -9.26 5.49 -13.38
CA ARG A 511 -10.23 4.57 -13.97
C ARG A 511 -9.60 3.64 -15.00
N PHE A 512 -8.69 4.16 -15.81
CA PHE A 512 -7.87 3.32 -16.70
C PHE A 512 -7.03 2.28 -15.90
N GLN A 513 -6.34 2.70 -14.84
CA GLN A 513 -5.58 1.78 -13.99
C GLN A 513 -6.48 0.66 -13.44
N GLN A 514 -7.65 1.01 -12.92
CA GLN A 514 -8.63 0.06 -12.40
C GLN A 514 -9.15 -0.91 -13.48
N SER A 515 -9.42 -0.42 -14.69
CA SER A 515 -9.92 -1.25 -15.80
C SER A 515 -8.93 -2.35 -16.17
N VAL A 516 -7.63 -2.03 -16.20
CA VAL A 516 -6.57 -3.01 -16.49
C VAL A 516 -6.47 -4.06 -15.37
N GLU A 517 -6.48 -3.63 -14.10
CA GLU A 517 -6.41 -4.54 -12.95
C GLU A 517 -7.60 -5.51 -12.91
N LYS A 518 -8.81 -5.01 -13.18
CA LYS A 518 -10.04 -5.82 -13.26
C LYS A 518 -10.02 -6.79 -14.44
N LYS A 519 -9.69 -6.31 -15.64
CA LYS A 519 -9.60 -7.16 -16.84
C LYS A 519 -8.70 -8.37 -16.63
N LEU A 520 -7.54 -8.17 -15.98
CA LEU A 520 -6.60 -9.25 -15.72
C LEU A 520 -7.09 -10.22 -14.62
N PHE A 521 -7.82 -9.74 -13.64
CA PHE A 521 -8.50 -10.60 -12.67
C PHE A 521 -9.61 -11.42 -13.33
N GLU A 522 -10.49 -10.78 -14.10
CA GLU A 522 -11.62 -11.42 -14.79
C GLU A 522 -11.18 -12.50 -15.76
N TYR A 523 -10.00 -12.38 -16.36
CA TYR A 523 -9.46 -13.39 -17.28
C TYR A 523 -9.29 -14.77 -16.63
N SER A 524 -8.97 -14.85 -15.34
CA SER A 524 -8.81 -16.11 -14.60
C SER A 524 -9.78 -16.27 -13.44
N ASN A 525 -10.53 -15.23 -13.08
CA ASN A 525 -11.33 -15.14 -11.86
C ASN A 525 -10.52 -15.55 -10.60
N SER A 526 -9.27 -15.13 -10.53
CA SER A 526 -8.32 -15.54 -9.50
C SER A 526 -7.17 -14.53 -9.40
N ILE A 527 -6.48 -14.50 -8.25
CA ILE A 527 -5.21 -13.77 -8.10
C ILE A 527 -3.99 -14.59 -8.56
N LYS A 528 -4.17 -15.76 -9.19
CA LYS A 528 -3.08 -16.42 -9.93
C LYS A 528 -2.64 -15.50 -11.06
N ALA A 529 -1.33 -15.30 -11.19
CA ALA A 529 -0.80 -14.33 -12.14
C ALA A 529 -0.82 -14.87 -13.58
N PRO A 530 -1.40 -14.16 -14.55
CA PRO A 530 -1.17 -14.45 -15.96
C PRO A 530 0.31 -14.19 -16.27
N ALA A 531 0.94 -15.13 -16.96
CA ALA A 531 2.39 -15.12 -17.16
C ALA A 531 2.82 -15.60 -18.55
N GLN A 532 4.00 -15.14 -19.00
CA GLN A 532 4.58 -15.48 -20.30
C GLN A 532 6.10 -15.42 -20.21
N ARG A 533 6.81 -16.33 -20.90
CA ARG A 533 8.26 -16.21 -21.04
C ARG A 533 8.64 -14.96 -21.82
N MET A 534 9.73 -14.31 -21.46
CA MET A 534 10.13 -13.02 -22.05
C MET A 534 10.29 -13.08 -23.58
N GLU A 535 10.92 -14.12 -24.11
CA GLU A 535 11.09 -14.23 -25.58
C GLU A 535 9.77 -14.51 -26.29
N ASP A 536 8.90 -15.35 -25.70
CA ASP A 536 7.59 -15.67 -26.26
C ASP A 536 6.70 -14.43 -26.30
N PHE A 537 6.72 -13.62 -25.23
CA PHE A 537 6.04 -12.32 -25.19
C PHE A 537 6.50 -11.40 -26.33
N CYS A 538 7.82 -11.30 -26.55
CA CYS A 538 8.37 -10.46 -27.61
C CYS A 538 8.05 -10.98 -29.02
N LYS A 539 7.87 -12.29 -29.17
CA LYS A 539 7.45 -12.92 -30.43
C LYS A 539 5.93 -12.93 -30.65
N GLY A 540 5.13 -12.48 -29.66
CA GLY A 540 3.67 -12.56 -29.72
C GLY A 540 3.14 -13.99 -29.69
N THR A 541 3.78 -14.91 -28.97
CA THR A 541 3.38 -16.33 -28.91
C THR A 541 3.15 -16.75 -27.46
N VAL A 542 2.05 -17.47 -27.20
CA VAL A 542 1.75 -17.98 -25.85
C VAL A 542 2.80 -19.03 -25.46
N SER A 543 3.30 -18.93 -24.22
CA SER A 543 4.26 -19.91 -23.71
C SER A 543 3.61 -21.27 -23.48
N LYS A 544 4.26 -22.34 -23.91
CA LYS A 544 3.78 -23.72 -23.69
C LYS A 544 3.90 -24.16 -22.24
N ASP A 545 4.93 -23.68 -21.55
CA ASP A 545 5.25 -23.94 -20.16
C ASP A 545 5.83 -22.69 -19.51
N LEU A 546 5.88 -22.66 -18.19
CA LEU A 546 6.46 -21.57 -17.41
C LEU A 546 7.62 -22.08 -16.56
N PRO A 547 8.69 -21.27 -16.36
CA PRO A 547 9.68 -21.56 -15.34
C PRO A 547 9.05 -21.43 -13.94
N GLU A 548 9.72 -21.98 -12.94
CA GLU A 548 9.36 -21.80 -11.53
C GLU A 548 9.34 -20.31 -11.17
N THR A 549 8.37 -19.90 -10.35
CA THR A 549 8.20 -18.51 -9.86
C THR A 549 8.18 -18.45 -8.34
N SER A 550 8.55 -17.29 -7.80
CA SER A 550 8.41 -16.98 -6.37
C SER A 550 7.00 -16.61 -5.96
N TYR A 551 6.09 -16.35 -6.90
CA TYR A 551 4.74 -15.91 -6.65
C TYR A 551 3.87 -17.03 -6.06
N LYS A 552 3.60 -16.96 -4.75
CA LYS A 552 2.92 -18.05 -4.01
C LYS A 552 1.51 -18.41 -4.50
N PRO A 553 0.66 -17.44 -4.89
CA PRO A 553 -0.65 -17.80 -5.44
C PRO A 553 -0.56 -18.60 -6.74
N GLY A 554 0.61 -18.65 -7.39
CA GLY A 554 0.86 -19.36 -8.62
C GLY A 554 0.70 -18.52 -9.88
N ALA A 555 1.19 -19.05 -11.00
CA ALA A 555 1.11 -18.42 -12.30
C ALA A 555 0.58 -19.45 -13.34
N TYR A 556 0.03 -18.94 -14.44
CA TYR A 556 -0.46 -19.76 -15.56
C TYR A 556 -0.10 -19.11 -16.88
N PRO A 557 0.13 -19.91 -17.97
CA PRO A 557 0.41 -19.36 -19.29
C PRO A 557 -0.76 -18.51 -19.82
N ALA A 558 -0.46 -17.29 -20.25
CA ALA A 558 -1.46 -16.38 -20.80
C ALA A 558 -0.83 -15.44 -21.86
N PRO A 559 -1.60 -14.95 -22.84
CA PRO A 559 -1.10 -14.05 -23.88
C PRO A 559 -0.97 -12.63 -23.35
N LEU A 560 0.03 -12.32 -22.52
CA LEU A 560 0.23 -10.98 -21.95
C LEU A 560 0.34 -9.90 -23.01
N HIS A 561 0.86 -10.23 -24.20
CA HIS A 561 0.97 -9.33 -25.35
C HIS A 561 -0.40 -8.87 -25.91
N GLU A 562 -1.49 -9.61 -25.60
CA GLU A 562 -2.89 -9.27 -25.96
C GLU A 562 -3.67 -8.72 -24.77
N LEU A 563 -3.38 -9.22 -23.56
CA LEU A 563 -4.09 -8.83 -22.33
C LEU A 563 -3.74 -7.43 -21.86
N LEU A 564 -2.48 -7.03 -21.99
CA LEU A 564 -2.04 -5.67 -21.69
C LEU A 564 -2.57 -4.67 -22.72
N PRO A 565 -2.72 -3.38 -22.36
CA PRO A 565 -3.05 -2.35 -23.33
C PRO A 565 -2.05 -2.36 -24.50
N PRO A 566 -2.51 -2.31 -25.76
CA PRO A 566 -1.65 -2.49 -26.95
C PRO A 566 -0.43 -1.58 -26.96
N PHE A 567 -0.58 -0.32 -26.56
CA PHE A 567 0.52 0.65 -26.52
C PHE A 567 1.57 0.32 -25.46
N VAL A 568 1.18 -0.37 -24.37
CA VAL A 568 2.09 -0.86 -23.33
C VAL A 568 2.80 -2.12 -23.80
N ALA A 569 2.05 -3.11 -24.31
CA ALA A 569 2.59 -4.38 -24.79
C ALA A 569 3.66 -4.17 -25.88
N THR A 570 3.33 -3.38 -26.92
CA THR A 570 4.24 -3.10 -28.05
C THR A 570 5.54 -2.42 -27.57
N ARG A 571 5.45 -1.46 -26.63
CA ARG A 571 6.64 -0.79 -26.10
C ARG A 571 7.51 -1.70 -25.25
N LEU A 572 6.92 -2.59 -24.46
CA LEU A 572 7.65 -3.62 -23.71
C LEU A 572 8.37 -4.60 -24.65
N GLN A 573 7.68 -5.07 -25.70
CA GLN A 573 8.27 -5.96 -26.70
C GLN A 573 9.52 -5.35 -27.36
N LYS A 574 9.48 -4.06 -27.69
CA LYS A 574 10.63 -3.31 -28.25
C LYS A 574 11.72 -3.03 -27.20
N ALA A 575 11.34 -2.82 -25.92
CA ALA A 575 12.27 -2.44 -24.87
C ALA A 575 13.15 -3.59 -24.37
N PHE A 576 12.65 -4.83 -24.29
CA PHE A 576 13.43 -5.96 -23.78
C PHE A 576 14.70 -6.24 -24.59
N PRO A 577 14.66 -6.25 -25.93
CA PRO A 577 15.89 -6.33 -26.75
C PRO A 577 16.85 -5.15 -26.52
N GLU A 578 16.34 -3.93 -26.34
CA GLU A 578 17.18 -2.76 -26.02
C GLU A 578 17.84 -2.88 -24.64
N PHE A 579 17.14 -3.42 -23.64
CA PHE A 579 17.73 -3.74 -22.35
C PHE A 579 18.84 -4.78 -22.46
N ASN A 580 18.70 -5.77 -23.34
CA ASN A 580 19.74 -6.75 -23.60
C ASN A 580 21.02 -6.14 -24.20
N LYS A 581 20.92 -5.06 -25.01
CA LYS A 581 22.11 -4.32 -25.50
C LYS A 581 22.87 -3.66 -24.34
N LYS A 582 22.15 -3.17 -23.33
CA LYS A 582 22.73 -2.52 -22.14
C LYS A 582 23.21 -3.53 -21.10
N MET A 583 22.55 -4.68 -21.01
CA MET A 583 22.79 -5.72 -20.02
C MET A 583 22.70 -7.09 -20.72
N ARG A 584 23.79 -7.47 -21.41
CA ARG A 584 23.83 -8.68 -22.25
C ARG A 584 23.49 -9.93 -21.46
N GLY A 585 22.50 -10.70 -21.93
CA GLY A 585 21.96 -11.89 -21.26
C GLY A 585 20.68 -11.61 -20.44
N TYR A 586 20.21 -10.37 -20.38
CA TYR A 586 18.95 -10.00 -19.74
C TYR A 586 17.73 -10.58 -20.49
N TYR A 587 17.74 -10.48 -21.81
CA TYR A 587 16.70 -11.04 -22.70
C TYR A 587 16.90 -12.54 -22.84
N THR A 588 16.00 -13.32 -22.26
CA THR A 588 16.15 -14.78 -22.17
C THR A 588 14.83 -15.47 -21.83
N ASN A 589 14.64 -16.71 -22.28
CA ASN A 589 13.51 -17.57 -21.90
C ASN A 589 13.57 -18.11 -20.45
N LYS A 590 14.67 -17.85 -19.73
CA LYS A 590 14.74 -18.09 -18.27
C LYS A 590 14.00 -17.01 -17.47
N ALA A 591 13.67 -15.89 -18.11
CA ALA A 591 12.91 -14.82 -17.50
C ALA A 591 11.40 -15.03 -17.68
N LEU A 592 10.66 -14.84 -16.59
CA LEU A 592 9.21 -14.90 -16.55
C LEU A 592 8.63 -13.49 -16.40
N LEU A 593 7.65 -13.16 -17.23
CA LEU A 593 6.83 -11.97 -17.13
C LEU A 593 5.51 -12.33 -16.44
N LEU A 594 5.12 -11.57 -15.41
CA LEU A 594 3.84 -11.74 -14.72
C LEU A 594 3.11 -10.38 -14.73
N ALA A 595 1.81 -10.36 -14.96
CA ALA A 595 1.02 -9.12 -14.98
C ALA A 595 0.05 -9.06 -13.78
N VAL A 596 -0.23 -7.85 -13.25
CA VAL A 596 0.19 -6.53 -13.70
C VAL A 596 0.98 -5.78 -12.63
N GLU A 597 1.98 -5.02 -13.01
CA GLU A 597 2.59 -3.96 -12.21
C GLU A 597 1.91 -2.63 -12.57
N SER A 598 1.00 -2.17 -11.72
CA SER A 598 0.18 -0.97 -11.94
C SER A 598 0.34 0.10 -10.86
N ARG A 599 0.86 -0.27 -9.68
CA ARG A 599 0.94 0.62 -8.51
C ARG A 599 2.31 1.30 -8.38
N THR A 600 2.77 1.94 -9.47
CA THR A 600 4.10 2.57 -9.54
C THR A 600 4.14 3.98 -8.96
N SER A 601 3.06 4.72 -9.06
CA SER A 601 2.86 6.05 -8.47
C SER A 601 1.38 6.41 -8.49
N SER A 602 1.02 7.51 -7.81
CA SER A 602 -0.36 8.01 -7.84
C SER A 602 -0.80 8.35 -9.25
N PRO A 603 -1.99 7.87 -9.70
CA PRO A 603 -2.62 8.29 -10.97
C PRO A 603 -3.38 9.63 -10.85
N VAL A 604 -3.45 10.18 -9.63
CA VAL A 604 -4.09 11.46 -9.31
C VAL A 604 -3.11 12.32 -8.52
N ARG A 605 -3.17 13.63 -8.71
CA ARG A 605 -2.51 14.61 -7.85
C ARG A 605 -3.55 15.35 -7.03
N ILE A 606 -3.27 15.54 -5.74
CA ILE A 606 -4.00 16.45 -4.88
C ILE A 606 -3.13 17.72 -4.79
N PRO A 607 -3.47 18.80 -5.54
CA PRO A 607 -2.59 19.97 -5.66
C PRO A 607 -2.51 20.75 -4.36
N ARG A 608 -1.35 21.40 -4.16
CA ARG A 608 -1.08 22.23 -3.00
C ARG A 608 -0.24 23.43 -3.38
N ASP A 609 -0.37 24.50 -2.65
CA ASP A 609 0.48 25.66 -2.78
C ASP A 609 1.94 25.32 -2.47
N LYS A 610 2.88 25.89 -3.21
CA LYS A 610 4.32 25.57 -3.11
C LYS A 610 4.98 26.11 -1.85
N GLU A 611 4.46 27.21 -1.31
CA GLU A 611 5.05 27.90 -0.17
C GLU A 611 4.42 27.42 1.13
N THR A 612 3.10 27.36 1.20
CA THR A 612 2.35 26.97 2.39
C THR A 612 2.20 25.47 2.55
N LEU A 613 2.31 24.69 1.45
CA LEU A 613 2.02 23.26 1.32
C LEU A 613 0.57 22.89 1.64
N GLN A 614 -0.34 23.88 1.75
CA GLN A 614 -1.76 23.64 1.94
C GLN A 614 -2.44 23.34 0.60
N HIS A 615 -3.53 22.57 0.65
CA HIS A 615 -4.41 22.34 -0.48
C HIS A 615 -4.93 23.67 -1.03
N LEU A 616 -5.14 23.77 -2.35
CA LEU A 616 -5.54 25.04 -2.99
C LEU A 616 -6.87 25.59 -2.47
N ASP A 617 -7.84 24.70 -2.22
CA ASP A 617 -9.20 25.07 -1.80
C ASP A 617 -9.44 24.89 -0.29
N LEU A 618 -8.57 24.17 0.43
CA LEU A 618 -8.81 23.70 1.79
C LEU A 618 -7.70 24.17 2.73
N PRO A 619 -7.74 25.42 3.23
CA PRO A 619 -6.78 25.91 4.20
C PRO A 619 -6.74 25.01 5.45
N GLY A 620 -5.55 24.62 5.89
CA GLY A 620 -5.37 23.67 7.01
C GLY A 620 -5.28 22.20 6.59
N ILE A 621 -5.55 21.83 5.34
CA ILE A 621 -5.29 20.49 4.79
C ILE A 621 -3.96 20.50 4.05
N TYR A 622 -3.05 19.57 4.39
CA TYR A 622 -1.70 19.44 3.83
C TYR A 622 -1.57 18.13 3.04
N PRO A 623 -1.81 18.14 1.72
CA PRO A 623 -1.58 16.96 0.86
C PRO A 623 -0.12 16.54 0.90
N CYS A 624 0.17 15.28 1.26
CA CYS A 624 1.50 14.83 1.59
C CYS A 624 1.86 13.47 0.94
N GLY A 625 3.11 13.30 0.57
CA GLY A 625 3.68 12.03 0.16
C GLY A 625 3.28 11.53 -1.23
N GLU A 626 3.28 10.21 -1.39
CA GLU A 626 2.96 9.57 -2.66
C GLU A 626 1.51 9.73 -3.07
N GLY A 627 0.57 9.64 -2.13
CA GLY A 627 -0.86 9.76 -2.42
C GLY A 627 -1.21 11.12 -3.01
N ALA A 628 -0.61 12.18 -2.49
CA ALA A 628 -0.79 13.52 -3.05
C ALA A 628 0.02 13.76 -4.34
N GLY A 629 0.86 12.80 -4.79
CA GLY A 629 1.64 12.89 -6.02
C GLY A 629 2.96 13.64 -5.91
N TYR A 630 3.49 13.85 -4.70
CA TYR A 630 4.72 14.62 -4.46
C TYR A 630 5.95 13.78 -4.10
N ALA A 631 5.79 12.49 -3.87
CA ALA A 631 6.88 11.57 -3.55
C ALA A 631 6.81 10.29 -4.40
N GLY A 632 7.85 9.46 -4.33
CA GLY A 632 7.91 8.19 -5.05
C GLY A 632 8.88 7.24 -4.35
N GLY A 633 8.66 6.95 -3.05
CA GLY A 633 9.46 6.04 -2.24
C GLY A 633 9.60 6.50 -0.79
N ILE A 634 10.14 5.63 0.06
CA ILE A 634 10.19 5.79 1.53
C ILE A 634 10.81 7.13 1.95
N VAL A 635 12.04 7.41 1.51
CA VAL A 635 12.78 8.62 1.94
C VAL A 635 12.13 9.90 1.42
N SER A 636 11.67 9.93 0.16
CA SER A 636 11.01 11.11 -0.39
C SER A 636 9.67 11.40 0.26
N SER A 637 8.93 10.36 0.67
CA SER A 637 7.68 10.49 1.43
C SER A 637 7.95 11.00 2.85
N ALA A 638 8.98 10.45 3.50
CA ALA A 638 9.41 10.89 4.83
C ALA A 638 9.81 12.37 4.85
N LEU A 639 10.62 12.80 3.88
CA LEU A 639 11.00 14.21 3.73
C LEU A 639 9.78 15.12 3.51
N ASP A 640 8.83 14.68 2.71
CA ASP A 640 7.62 15.46 2.45
C ASP A 640 6.76 15.61 3.70
N GLY A 641 6.65 14.53 4.52
CA GLY A 641 6.02 14.58 5.84
C GLY A 641 6.69 15.54 6.81
N VAL A 642 8.03 15.50 6.87
CA VAL A 642 8.83 16.44 7.68
C VAL A 642 8.56 17.89 7.24
N ASN A 643 8.52 18.16 5.93
CA ASN A 643 8.27 19.50 5.40
C ASN A 643 6.87 20.01 5.74
N CYS A 644 5.83 19.17 5.63
CA CYS A 644 4.47 19.54 6.05
C CYS A 644 4.42 19.88 7.56
N ALA A 645 5.05 19.07 8.41
CA ALA A 645 5.12 19.32 9.85
C ALA A 645 5.85 20.63 10.17
N MET A 646 6.96 20.92 9.47
CA MET A 646 7.68 22.19 9.63
C MET A 646 6.84 23.41 9.24
N LYS A 647 6.07 23.32 8.16
CA LYS A 647 5.19 24.41 7.72
C LYS A 647 4.07 24.66 8.72
N ILE A 648 3.47 23.62 9.27
CA ILE A 648 2.43 23.76 10.32
C ILE A 648 2.99 24.48 11.56
N ALA A 649 4.24 24.19 11.93
CA ALA A 649 4.90 24.85 13.08
C ALA A 649 5.46 26.24 12.76
N GLY A 650 5.22 26.81 11.58
CA GLY A 650 5.72 28.11 11.18
C GLY A 650 7.24 28.17 10.93
N CYS A 651 7.90 27.01 10.80
CA CYS A 651 9.33 26.93 10.52
C CYS A 651 9.59 27.03 9.00
N THR A 652 10.60 27.82 8.61
CA THR A 652 11.10 27.80 7.24
C THR A 652 11.81 26.47 6.96
N ALA A 653 11.51 25.82 5.83
CA ALA A 653 12.28 24.65 5.40
C ALA A 653 13.76 25.06 5.23
N ILE A 654 14.67 24.35 5.89
CA ILE A 654 16.10 24.51 5.67
C ILE A 654 16.36 24.00 4.24
N GLY A 655 16.66 24.93 3.31
CA GLY A 655 16.95 24.68 1.91
C GLY A 655 18.22 23.86 1.68
#